data_5a7e249fad2c054f5b2331e50eca3268
#
_entry.id   5a7e249fad2c054f5b2331e50eca3268
#
_cell.length_a   1.000
_cell.length_b   1.000
_cell.length_c   1.000
_cell.angle_alpha   90.00
_cell.angle_beta   90.00
_cell.angle_gamma   90.00
#
_symmetry.space_group_name_H-M   'P 1'
#
loop_
_entity.id
_entity.type
_entity.pdbx_description
1 polymer ?
#
loop_
_entity_poly.entity_id
_entity_poly.type
_entity_poly.pdbx_seq_one_letter_code
_entity_poly.pdbx_strand_id
1 'polypeptide(L)'
;VFKAIKEFTKGNTKKIIKALLWVPAYLVILAVGMLGFNLIYVNSNELDKERTYIAENIKNTKKAYGIDIEEDVIKDEGTITQSAITANSETISNIPIVNEENVIKDLEGSQTTKGYYKFTRAQIGNYTIDDKQQLVYVTPREIASAKATYNNKTYEYTHGFGAIITSATSTTSSGNINHIQKSFEQTDEVVNVSEPRIYFGLETNSTVVTNSNNKKEFDYPTENALSNTENTYDGPAGLKANFLDRLVLSLREKDVNLLFSGNVKSDSKIITNRNIIQRAKTVMPYLEYDQNPYLVIRNNGELVWVLDAYTTSNNYPYSQRTMLENNGITKKEINYIRNSVKVIINAYTGEVTFYRTDKTDPIAMVYEKTYPDLFAKEEIPEDISNHFVYPEYLYSIQAEVLERYHNIQPDVLYRSDDIWDVATHNTSSKMTSTKGTAIKPYYTMLKTSDSNSSRLGLVLPYTPYGKQNIKAYLVGSCDENGNNVLKLYNYTEDSNVLGPMQLDTQLSQDERISKEIDSLNVTGTKISKDIIIVPIDNTLLYVEPIYQQYVNETDSLPVLKKVVVASGTKVAIGDTFTQALTNLVSQYAVNIEVGNSDNIDELVSLIIKANNNLKTSTQSSDWEQIGKDTKKLQTLIDRLEEVKAELDKKEQEEQEKISENINEIINSVE
;
A
#
# COMPACT_ATOMS: atom_id res chain seq x y z
N VAL A 1 6.46 63.67 16.81
CA VAL A 1 7.81 63.69 16.23
C VAL A 1 8.17 65.12 15.79
N PHE A 2 7.45 65.79 14.90
CA PHE A 2 7.74 67.16 14.42
C PHE A 2 7.87 68.20 15.55
N LYS A 3 6.97 68.14 16.55
CA LYS A 3 7.00 69.04 17.70
C LYS A 3 8.22 68.77 18.60
N ALA A 4 8.66 67.51 18.72
CA ALA A 4 9.87 67.13 19.45
C ALA A 4 11.14 67.65 18.74
N ILE A 5 11.21 67.52 17.42
CA ILE A 5 12.31 68.03 16.60
C ILE A 5 12.40 69.54 16.69
N LYS A 6 11.27 70.26 16.64
CA LYS A 6 11.22 71.73 16.76
C LYS A 6 11.63 72.22 18.18
N GLU A 7 11.32 71.47 19.24
CA GLU A 7 11.76 71.83 20.60
C GLU A 7 13.22 71.39 20.85
N PHE A 8 13.74 70.37 20.12
CA PHE A 8 15.14 69.96 20.17
C PHE A 8 16.06 71.10 19.69
N THR A 9 15.71 71.76 18.56
CA THR A 9 16.45 72.88 18.06
C THR A 9 16.46 74.10 18.99
N LYS A 10 15.55 74.12 19.98
CA LYS A 10 15.46 75.20 21.02
C LYS A 10 16.10 74.78 22.36
N GLY A 11 16.70 73.62 22.48
CA GLY A 11 17.36 73.09 23.66
C GLY A 11 16.43 72.84 24.88
N ASN A 12 15.11 72.70 24.66
CA ASN A 12 14.14 72.58 25.76
C ASN A 12 13.78 71.11 26.04
N THR A 13 14.62 70.43 26.84
CA THR A 13 14.52 68.99 27.14
C THR A 13 13.20 68.58 27.73
N LYS A 14 12.59 69.37 28.64
CA LYS A 14 11.30 69.06 29.23
C LYS A 14 10.15 69.05 28.21
N LYS A 15 10.18 69.93 27.22
CA LYS A 15 9.17 69.94 26.17
C LYS A 15 9.41 68.89 25.13
N ILE A 16 10.66 68.47 24.89
CA ILE A 16 11.01 67.33 24.05
C ILE A 16 10.45 66.05 24.63
N ILE A 17 10.71 65.77 25.93
CA ILE A 17 10.20 64.60 26.62
C ILE A 17 8.66 64.58 26.59
N LYS A 18 8.00 65.71 26.88
CA LYS A 18 6.54 65.85 26.84
C LYS A 18 5.97 65.61 25.43
N ALA A 19 6.67 66.00 24.35
CA ALA A 19 6.26 65.77 23.00
C ALA A 19 6.49 64.31 22.57
N LEU A 20 7.56 63.65 23.07
CA LEU A 20 7.87 62.24 22.81
C LEU A 20 6.89 61.29 23.57
N LEU A 21 6.38 61.69 24.75
CA LEU A 21 5.36 60.93 25.50
C LEU A 21 4.06 60.70 24.73
N TRP A 22 3.78 61.51 23.70
CA TRP A 22 2.62 61.26 22.83
C TRP A 22 2.76 60.02 21.97
N VAL A 23 4.00 59.56 21.69
CA VAL A 23 4.21 58.32 20.91
C VAL A 23 3.75 57.09 21.69
N PRO A 24 4.25 56.82 22.91
CA PRO A 24 3.75 55.70 23.67
C PRO A 24 2.25 55.87 24.06
N ALA A 25 1.77 57.07 24.33
CA ALA A 25 0.35 57.30 24.56
C ALA A 25 -0.51 56.94 23.34
N TYR A 26 -0.07 57.30 22.14
CA TYR A 26 -0.76 56.92 20.92
C TYR A 26 -0.77 55.38 20.73
N LEU A 27 0.38 54.73 20.97
CA LEU A 27 0.46 53.25 20.88
C LEU A 27 -0.47 52.57 21.88
N VAL A 28 -0.57 53.09 23.11
CA VAL A 28 -1.51 52.55 24.11
C VAL A 28 -2.98 52.79 23.70
N ILE A 29 -3.32 53.99 23.20
CA ILE A 29 -4.67 54.26 22.69
C ILE A 29 -5.00 53.37 21.49
N LEU A 30 -4.05 53.15 20.60
CA LEU A 30 -4.21 52.26 19.46
C LEU A 30 -4.43 50.81 19.93
N ALA A 31 -3.60 50.35 20.86
CA ALA A 31 -3.72 48.98 21.42
C ALA A 31 -5.08 48.80 22.16
N VAL A 32 -5.49 49.74 22.98
CA VAL A 32 -6.79 49.73 23.67
C VAL A 32 -7.95 49.79 22.67
N GLY A 33 -7.82 50.65 21.65
CA GLY A 33 -8.81 50.73 20.57
C GLY A 33 -8.94 49.46 19.79
N MET A 34 -7.80 48.80 19.43
CA MET A 34 -7.80 47.50 18.77
C MET A 34 -8.38 46.39 19.64
N LEU A 35 -8.01 46.35 20.94
CA LEU A 35 -8.59 45.39 21.90
C LEU A 35 -10.10 45.60 22.08
N GLY A 36 -10.53 46.86 22.22
CA GLY A 36 -11.97 47.16 22.36
C GLY A 36 -12.74 46.83 21.08
N PHE A 37 -12.20 47.14 19.90
CA PHE A 37 -12.79 46.74 18.62
C PHE A 37 -12.88 45.23 18.50
N ASN A 38 -11.81 44.50 18.85
CA ASN A 38 -11.76 43.06 18.78
C ASN A 38 -12.82 42.44 19.76
N LEU A 39 -12.83 42.86 21.01
CA LEU A 39 -13.75 42.33 22.03
C LEU A 39 -15.23 42.64 21.74
N ILE A 40 -15.54 43.87 21.31
CA ILE A 40 -16.93 44.34 21.17
C ILE A 40 -17.49 44.06 19.76
N TYR A 41 -16.67 44.21 18.74
CA TYR A 41 -17.13 44.11 17.35
C TYR A 41 -16.79 42.78 16.69
N VAL A 42 -15.57 42.25 16.88
CA VAL A 42 -15.15 41.00 16.23
C VAL A 42 -15.71 39.81 17.00
N ASN A 43 -15.31 39.63 18.26
CA ASN A 43 -15.64 38.42 19.03
C ASN A 43 -17.15 38.26 19.29
N SER A 44 -17.93 39.34 19.33
CA SER A 44 -19.39 39.24 19.58
C SER A 44 -20.15 38.59 18.42
N ASN A 45 -19.61 38.63 17.18
CA ASN A 45 -20.22 38.06 15.97
C ASN A 45 -19.17 37.50 15.04
N GLU A 46 -18.18 36.81 15.58
CA GLU A 46 -17.02 36.33 14.86
C GLU A 46 -17.40 35.41 13.68
N LEU A 47 -18.27 34.42 13.94
CA LEU A 47 -18.73 33.49 12.92
C LEU A 47 -19.38 34.20 11.72
N ASP A 48 -20.28 35.16 11.97
CA ASP A 48 -20.95 35.86 10.86
C ASP A 48 -20.00 36.67 9.98
N LYS A 49 -18.91 37.17 10.58
CA LYS A 49 -17.87 37.93 9.86
C LYS A 49 -16.89 37.04 9.14
N GLU A 50 -16.55 35.90 9.74
CA GLU A 50 -15.62 34.94 9.19
C GLU A 50 -16.28 34.00 8.17
N ARG A 51 -17.59 33.81 8.22
CA ARG A 51 -18.36 32.85 7.41
C ARG A 51 -17.97 32.87 5.92
N THR A 52 -17.86 34.07 5.32
CA THR A 52 -17.52 34.22 3.91
C THR A 52 -16.08 33.80 3.64
N TYR A 53 -15.15 34.14 4.54
CA TYR A 53 -13.75 33.76 4.42
C TYR A 53 -13.55 32.26 4.65
N ILE A 54 -14.29 31.67 5.59
CA ILE A 54 -14.29 30.21 5.83
C ILE A 54 -14.85 29.46 4.61
N ALA A 55 -15.92 29.99 3.98
CA ALA A 55 -16.46 29.40 2.75
C ALA A 55 -15.42 29.43 1.61
N GLU A 56 -14.72 30.55 1.43
CA GLU A 56 -13.63 30.63 0.44
C GLU A 56 -12.42 29.75 0.83
N ASN A 57 -12.12 29.59 2.13
CA ASN A 57 -11.10 28.66 2.60
C ASN A 57 -11.47 27.23 2.27
N ILE A 58 -12.70 26.77 2.56
CA ILE A 58 -13.18 25.42 2.20
C ILE A 58 -13.03 25.17 0.70
N LYS A 59 -13.63 26.04 -0.12
CA LYS A 59 -13.64 25.94 -1.57
C LYS A 59 -12.22 25.89 -2.17
N ASN A 60 -11.35 26.81 -1.72
CA ASN A 60 -10.01 26.90 -2.27
C ASN A 60 -9.10 25.78 -1.76
N THR A 61 -9.28 25.30 -0.53
CA THR A 61 -8.59 24.12 0.00
C THR A 61 -8.96 22.88 -0.80
N LYS A 62 -10.26 22.63 -1.01
CA LYS A 62 -10.72 21.50 -1.83
C LYS A 62 -10.10 21.51 -3.22
N LYS A 63 -10.09 22.66 -3.89
CA LYS A 63 -9.44 22.81 -5.20
C LYS A 63 -7.93 22.61 -5.16
N ALA A 64 -7.25 23.21 -4.20
CA ALA A 64 -5.80 23.19 -4.10
C ALA A 64 -5.23 21.78 -3.90
N TYR A 65 -5.94 20.95 -3.14
CA TYR A 65 -5.54 19.56 -2.85
C TYR A 65 -6.20 18.53 -3.76
N GLY A 66 -7.08 18.95 -4.69
CA GLY A 66 -7.79 18.02 -5.58
C GLY A 66 -8.79 17.13 -4.84
N ILE A 67 -9.38 17.64 -3.76
CA ILE A 67 -10.40 16.97 -2.94
C ILE A 67 -11.79 17.61 -3.10
N ASP A 68 -12.00 18.36 -4.18
CA ASP A 68 -13.33 18.85 -4.58
C ASP A 68 -14.06 17.73 -5.31
N ILE A 69 -14.43 16.70 -4.55
CA ILE A 69 -14.98 15.43 -5.00
C ILE A 69 -16.44 15.31 -4.60
N GLU A 70 -17.22 14.58 -5.39
CA GLU A 70 -18.58 14.20 -5.02
C GLU A 70 -18.56 13.11 -3.96
N GLU A 71 -19.51 13.19 -3.01
CA GLU A 71 -19.70 12.18 -1.98
C GLU A 71 -20.79 11.21 -2.43
N ASP A 72 -20.46 9.92 -2.46
CA ASP A 72 -21.44 8.87 -2.63
C ASP A 72 -22.00 8.48 -1.25
N VAL A 73 -23.28 8.82 -0.99
CA VAL A 73 -23.94 8.46 0.26
C VAL A 73 -24.49 7.05 0.14
N ILE A 74 -24.01 6.16 0.99
CA ILE A 74 -24.39 4.74 1.01
C ILE A 74 -25.09 4.38 2.32
N LYS A 75 -26.04 3.46 2.22
CA LYS A 75 -26.67 2.85 3.40
C LYS A 75 -26.07 1.47 3.60
N ASP A 76 -25.53 1.23 4.80
CA ASP A 76 -25.00 -0.08 5.14
C ASP A 76 -26.10 -1.15 5.11
N GLU A 77 -25.87 -2.23 4.37
CA GLU A 77 -26.74 -3.41 4.33
C GLU A 77 -26.40 -4.44 5.41
N GLY A 78 -25.42 -4.12 6.26
CA GLY A 78 -24.99 -4.91 7.40
C GLY A 78 -24.08 -6.06 7.02
N THR A 79 -24.63 -7.24 6.76
CA THR A 79 -23.83 -8.42 6.44
C THR A 79 -23.85 -8.71 4.95
N ILE A 80 -22.67 -8.95 4.37
CA ILE A 80 -22.54 -9.31 2.95
C ILE A 80 -23.38 -10.53 2.61
N THR A 81 -24.07 -10.50 1.47
CA THR A 81 -24.86 -11.62 0.99
C THR A 81 -24.02 -12.57 0.13
N GLN A 82 -24.46 -13.81 0.04
CA GLN A 82 -23.83 -14.82 -0.82
C GLN A 82 -23.87 -14.39 -2.31
N SER A 83 -24.96 -13.77 -2.75
CA SER A 83 -25.08 -13.20 -4.11
C SER A 83 -24.08 -12.07 -4.36
N ALA A 84 -23.86 -11.18 -3.39
CA ALA A 84 -22.88 -10.11 -3.48
C ALA A 84 -21.45 -10.67 -3.60
N ILE A 85 -21.12 -11.72 -2.83
CA ILE A 85 -19.83 -12.41 -2.93
C ILE A 85 -19.63 -12.99 -4.34
N THR A 86 -20.62 -13.64 -4.90
CA THR A 86 -20.55 -14.23 -6.25
C THR A 86 -20.42 -13.14 -7.33
N ALA A 87 -21.22 -12.08 -7.23
CA ALA A 87 -21.21 -10.97 -8.18
C ALA A 87 -19.88 -10.16 -8.16
N ASN A 88 -19.14 -10.22 -7.05
CA ASN A 88 -17.87 -9.52 -6.86
C ASN A 88 -16.68 -10.50 -6.77
N SER A 89 -16.77 -11.67 -7.39
CA SER A 89 -15.76 -12.73 -7.33
C SER A 89 -14.37 -12.26 -7.80
N GLU A 90 -14.29 -11.40 -8.81
CA GLU A 90 -13.03 -10.79 -9.28
C GLU A 90 -12.38 -9.92 -8.21
N THR A 91 -13.12 -9.03 -7.56
CA THR A 91 -12.65 -8.25 -6.41
C THR A 91 -12.17 -9.15 -5.29
N ILE A 92 -12.97 -10.15 -4.93
CA ILE A 92 -12.70 -11.05 -3.79
C ILE A 92 -11.47 -11.92 -4.05
N SER A 93 -11.29 -12.45 -5.27
CA SER A 93 -10.11 -13.24 -5.63
C SER A 93 -8.81 -12.42 -5.65
N ASN A 94 -8.93 -11.09 -5.71
CA ASN A 94 -7.83 -10.15 -5.73
C ASN A 94 -7.66 -9.35 -4.41
N ILE A 95 -8.18 -9.86 -3.29
CA ILE A 95 -7.90 -9.26 -1.99
C ILE A 95 -6.46 -9.58 -1.58
N PRO A 96 -5.60 -8.57 -1.32
CA PRO A 96 -4.22 -8.81 -0.95
C PRO A 96 -4.14 -9.32 0.49
N ILE A 97 -3.60 -10.51 0.69
CA ILE A 97 -3.30 -11.07 2.01
C ILE A 97 -1.81 -10.99 2.36
N VAL A 98 -0.99 -10.60 1.41
CA VAL A 98 0.45 -10.37 1.56
C VAL A 98 0.70 -8.87 1.50
N ASN A 99 1.55 -8.34 2.37
CA ASN A 99 1.95 -6.93 2.35
C ASN A 99 3.40 -6.75 1.84
N GLU A 100 3.73 -5.54 1.41
CA GLU A 100 5.05 -5.17 0.88
C GLU A 100 6.18 -5.50 1.86
N GLU A 101 6.01 -5.21 3.14
CA GLU A 101 7.04 -5.43 4.17
C GLU A 101 7.42 -6.91 4.28
N ASN A 102 6.43 -7.80 4.22
CA ASN A 102 6.68 -9.25 4.26
C ASN A 102 7.37 -9.74 2.98
N VAL A 103 7.01 -9.21 1.80
CA VAL A 103 7.69 -9.53 0.54
C VAL A 103 9.17 -9.14 0.59
N ILE A 104 9.48 -7.92 1.02
CA ILE A 104 10.85 -7.42 1.13
C ILE A 104 11.66 -8.27 2.13
N LYS A 105 11.10 -8.55 3.31
CA LYS A 105 11.76 -9.40 4.33
C LYS A 105 12.06 -10.80 3.81
N ASP A 106 11.10 -11.41 3.10
CA ASP A 106 11.30 -12.74 2.52
C ASP A 106 12.42 -12.73 1.47
N LEU A 107 12.42 -11.74 0.58
CA LEU A 107 13.44 -11.62 -0.45
C LEU A 107 14.82 -11.35 0.14
N GLU A 108 14.94 -10.47 1.12
CA GLU A 108 16.20 -10.18 1.80
C GLU A 108 16.72 -11.41 2.56
N GLY A 109 15.87 -12.10 3.30
CA GLY A 109 16.23 -13.31 4.04
C GLY A 109 16.59 -14.49 3.14
N SER A 110 15.84 -14.71 2.05
CA SER A 110 16.10 -15.82 1.12
C SER A 110 17.33 -15.64 0.22
N GLN A 111 17.88 -14.41 0.14
CA GLN A 111 19.03 -14.04 -0.71
C GLN A 111 20.35 -13.87 0.09
N THR A 112 20.43 -14.38 1.30
CA THR A 112 21.58 -14.22 2.19
C THR A 112 22.92 -14.65 1.58
N THR A 113 22.92 -15.60 0.65
CA THR A 113 24.11 -16.06 -0.08
C THR A 113 24.56 -15.10 -1.19
N LYS A 114 23.70 -14.14 -1.60
CA LYS A 114 23.95 -13.18 -2.69
C LYS A 114 23.77 -11.74 -2.18
N GLY A 115 24.45 -11.39 -1.11
CA GLY A 115 24.33 -10.13 -0.38
C GLY A 115 24.65 -8.83 -1.16
N TYR A 116 24.85 -8.92 -2.47
CA TYR A 116 25.00 -7.77 -3.36
C TYR A 116 23.66 -7.32 -3.97
N TYR A 117 22.60 -8.13 -3.93
CA TYR A 117 21.26 -7.69 -4.31
C TYR A 117 20.56 -6.98 -3.16
N LYS A 118 19.76 -5.98 -3.51
CA LYS A 118 18.92 -5.23 -2.58
C LYS A 118 17.50 -5.09 -3.15
N PHE A 119 16.54 -5.18 -2.26
CA PHE A 119 15.12 -5.05 -2.55
C PHE A 119 14.56 -3.87 -1.77
N THR A 120 14.44 -2.72 -2.42
CA THR A 120 14.04 -1.47 -1.73
C THR A 120 12.53 -1.25 -1.77
N ARG A 121 11.89 -1.80 -2.80
CA ARG A 121 10.48 -1.56 -3.07
C ARG A 121 9.84 -2.78 -3.70
N ALA A 122 8.65 -3.12 -3.25
CA ALA A 122 7.77 -4.11 -3.88
C ALA A 122 6.43 -3.44 -4.16
N GLN A 123 6.25 -2.91 -5.37
CA GLN A 123 5.02 -2.22 -5.72
C GLN A 123 3.95 -3.21 -6.12
N ILE A 124 2.77 -3.09 -5.53
CA ILE A 124 1.59 -3.82 -5.98
C ILE A 124 1.12 -3.29 -7.33
N GLY A 125 0.76 -4.20 -8.22
CA GLY A 125 0.26 -3.90 -9.55
C GLY A 125 -0.72 -4.98 -10.02
N ASN A 126 -1.50 -4.65 -11.03
CA ASN A 126 -2.43 -5.56 -11.67
C ASN A 126 -1.83 -6.05 -12.98
N TYR A 127 -1.63 -7.37 -13.12
CA TYR A 127 -1.07 -8.01 -14.30
C TYR A 127 -1.99 -9.14 -14.78
N THR A 128 -2.05 -9.34 -16.11
CA THR A 128 -2.75 -10.49 -16.69
C THR A 128 -1.85 -11.71 -16.64
N ILE A 129 -2.22 -12.70 -15.85
CA ILE A 129 -1.51 -13.97 -15.68
C ILE A 129 -2.53 -15.09 -15.91
N ASP A 130 -2.23 -16.02 -16.82
CA ASP A 130 -3.13 -17.10 -17.22
C ASP A 130 -4.53 -16.59 -17.60
N ASP A 131 -4.57 -15.54 -18.43
CA ASP A 131 -5.80 -14.87 -18.91
C ASP A 131 -6.68 -14.27 -17.78
N LYS A 132 -6.14 -14.10 -16.57
CA LYS A 132 -6.84 -13.48 -15.45
C LYS A 132 -6.08 -12.28 -14.91
N GLN A 133 -6.83 -11.26 -14.51
CA GLN A 133 -6.26 -10.15 -13.76
C GLN A 133 -5.87 -10.60 -12.35
N GLN A 134 -4.61 -10.45 -12.01
CA GLN A 134 -4.08 -10.84 -10.70
C GLN A 134 -3.29 -9.70 -10.07
N LEU A 135 -3.49 -9.48 -8.78
CA LEU A 135 -2.65 -8.58 -8.00
C LEU A 135 -1.33 -9.27 -7.65
N VAL A 136 -0.26 -8.62 -8.03
CA VAL A 136 1.11 -9.08 -7.76
C VAL A 136 1.98 -7.92 -7.25
N TYR A 137 3.03 -8.27 -6.55
CA TYR A 137 4.11 -7.35 -6.25
C TYR A 137 5.21 -7.51 -7.31
N VAL A 138 5.63 -6.39 -7.90
CA VAL A 138 6.78 -6.32 -8.80
C VAL A 138 7.95 -5.73 -8.03
N THR A 139 9.00 -6.52 -7.84
CA THR A 139 10.17 -6.14 -7.04
C THR A 139 11.42 -6.18 -7.93
N PRO A 140 12.07 -5.03 -8.19
CA PRO A 140 13.33 -5.00 -8.95
C PRO A 140 14.47 -5.64 -8.14
N ARG A 141 15.35 -6.37 -8.82
CA ARG A 141 16.63 -6.78 -8.23
C ARG A 141 17.68 -5.73 -8.53
N GLU A 142 17.93 -4.85 -7.60
CA GLU A 142 18.99 -3.85 -7.73
C GLU A 142 20.28 -4.29 -7.03
N ILE A 143 21.42 -3.81 -7.49
CA ILE A 143 22.71 -4.10 -6.85
C ILE A 143 23.07 -3.00 -5.86
N ALA A 144 23.24 -3.39 -4.59
CA ALA A 144 23.74 -2.51 -3.55
C ALA A 144 25.27 -2.38 -3.64
N SER A 145 25.75 -1.24 -4.08
CA SER A 145 27.19 -0.99 -4.23
C SER A 145 27.89 -0.46 -2.96
N ALA A 146 27.15 -0.21 -1.87
CA ALA A 146 27.66 0.50 -0.70
C ALA A 146 28.86 -0.19 -0.01
N LYS A 147 28.91 -1.53 -0.04
CA LYS A 147 30.01 -2.33 0.55
C LYS A 147 30.99 -2.88 -0.49
N ALA A 148 30.79 -2.59 -1.78
CA ALA A 148 31.64 -3.09 -2.84
C ALA A 148 32.98 -2.33 -2.92
N THR A 149 34.04 -3.02 -3.37
CA THR A 149 35.30 -2.36 -3.69
C THR A 149 35.11 -1.38 -4.85
N TYR A 150 36.05 -0.45 -5.01
CA TYR A 150 36.00 0.49 -6.13
C TYR A 150 35.83 -0.21 -7.50
N ASN A 151 36.67 -1.24 -7.74
CA ASN A 151 36.63 -1.99 -8.99
C ASN A 151 35.26 -2.68 -9.19
N ASN A 152 34.76 -3.34 -8.18
CA ASN A 152 33.49 -4.06 -8.28
C ASN A 152 32.34 -3.10 -8.60
N LYS A 153 32.20 -2.02 -7.84
CA LYS A 153 31.08 -1.06 -8.05
C LYS A 153 31.19 -0.26 -9.36
N THR A 154 32.42 -0.09 -9.89
CA THR A 154 32.64 0.75 -11.06
C THR A 154 32.64 -0.05 -12.38
N TYR A 155 33.14 -1.29 -12.38
CA TYR A 155 33.38 -2.06 -13.59
C TYR A 155 32.64 -3.41 -13.64
N GLU A 156 32.34 -4.03 -12.50
CA GLU A 156 31.80 -5.40 -12.43
C GLU A 156 30.30 -5.41 -12.10
N TYR A 157 29.91 -4.87 -10.95
CA TYR A 157 28.49 -4.81 -10.52
C TYR A 157 27.83 -3.51 -11.01
N THR A 158 27.70 -3.41 -12.32
CA THR A 158 27.26 -2.18 -13.00
C THR A 158 25.73 -2.02 -13.04
N HIS A 159 24.97 -3.11 -12.96
CA HIS A 159 23.52 -3.11 -13.14
C HIS A 159 22.83 -4.16 -12.27
N GLY A 160 21.57 -3.95 -11.97
CA GLY A 160 20.67 -4.95 -11.41
C GLY A 160 20.11 -5.86 -12.50
N PHE A 161 19.31 -6.89 -12.12
CA PHE A 161 18.83 -7.88 -13.08
C PHE A 161 17.39 -8.33 -12.82
N GLY A 162 16.47 -7.92 -13.69
CA GLY A 162 15.10 -8.35 -13.75
C GLY A 162 14.22 -7.92 -12.57
N ALA A 163 13.02 -8.43 -12.57
CA ALA A 163 12.05 -8.23 -11.53
C ALA A 163 11.56 -9.57 -10.98
N ILE A 164 11.26 -9.60 -9.69
CA ILE A 164 10.58 -10.73 -9.05
C ILE A 164 9.11 -10.41 -9.03
N ILE A 165 8.28 -11.37 -9.42
CA ILE A 165 6.83 -11.27 -9.34
C ILE A 165 6.34 -12.17 -8.22
N THR A 166 5.64 -11.57 -7.27
CA THR A 166 5.15 -12.23 -6.07
C THR A 166 3.64 -12.07 -5.99
N SER A 167 2.91 -13.15 -5.72
CA SER A 167 1.46 -13.07 -5.51
C SER A 167 1.13 -12.17 -4.33
N ALA A 168 0.21 -11.22 -4.50
CA ALA A 168 -0.34 -10.44 -3.40
C ALA A 168 -1.49 -11.17 -2.69
N THR A 169 -2.12 -12.15 -3.36
CA THR A 169 -3.39 -12.76 -2.95
C THR A 169 -3.26 -14.20 -2.45
N SER A 170 -2.06 -14.81 -2.58
CA SER A 170 -1.84 -16.20 -2.18
C SER A 170 -0.47 -16.43 -1.57
N THR A 171 -0.40 -17.45 -0.71
CA THR A 171 0.83 -18.00 -0.16
C THR A 171 1.02 -19.43 -0.63
N THR A 172 2.19 -20.02 -0.40
CA THR A 172 2.41 -21.45 -0.60
C THR A 172 1.57 -22.29 0.37
N SER A 173 1.45 -23.58 0.16
CA SER A 173 0.74 -24.49 1.06
C SER A 173 1.26 -24.50 2.51
N SER A 174 2.51 -24.07 2.71
CA SER A 174 3.12 -23.93 4.04
C SER A 174 2.98 -22.53 4.63
N GLY A 175 2.30 -21.59 3.93
CA GLY A 175 2.08 -20.23 4.36
C GLY A 175 3.23 -19.25 4.05
N ASN A 176 4.27 -19.69 3.32
CA ASN A 176 5.36 -18.83 2.88
C ASN A 176 4.93 -17.93 1.72
N ILE A 177 5.65 -16.82 1.52
CA ILE A 177 5.42 -15.92 0.40
C ILE A 177 5.54 -16.67 -0.93
N ASN A 178 4.58 -16.45 -1.82
CA ASN A 178 4.50 -17.13 -3.12
C ASN A 178 5.12 -16.26 -4.22
N HIS A 179 6.38 -16.54 -4.58
CA HIS A 179 7.03 -15.90 -5.72
C HIS A 179 6.68 -16.66 -7.00
N ILE A 180 5.87 -16.04 -7.86
CA ILE A 180 5.40 -16.61 -9.12
C ILE A 180 6.54 -16.65 -10.15
N GLN A 181 7.37 -15.60 -10.17
CA GLN A 181 8.55 -15.50 -11.06
C GLN A 181 9.74 -15.01 -10.25
N LYS A 182 10.77 -15.86 -10.12
CA LYS A 182 11.98 -15.57 -9.33
C LYS A 182 13.26 -15.99 -10.03
N SER A 183 13.19 -16.75 -11.12
CA SER A 183 14.36 -17.24 -11.86
C SER A 183 15.17 -16.10 -12.47
N PHE A 184 16.50 -16.27 -12.57
CA PHE A 184 17.36 -15.40 -13.37
C PHE A 184 17.34 -15.81 -14.85
N GLU A 185 17.19 -17.10 -15.13
CA GLU A 185 17.25 -17.66 -16.49
C GLU A 185 15.90 -17.54 -17.21
N GLN A 186 14.91 -16.96 -16.53
CA GLN A 186 13.58 -16.70 -17.06
C GLN A 186 12.90 -17.94 -17.70
N THR A 187 13.23 -19.13 -17.19
CA THR A 187 12.68 -20.39 -17.69
C THR A 187 11.19 -20.57 -17.32
N ASP A 188 10.72 -19.87 -16.29
CA ASP A 188 9.34 -19.91 -15.79
C ASP A 188 8.67 -18.54 -15.98
N GLU A 189 8.79 -17.95 -17.16
CA GLU A 189 8.27 -16.60 -17.42
C GLU A 189 6.74 -16.61 -17.43
N VAL A 190 6.19 -16.01 -16.39
CA VAL A 190 4.77 -15.65 -16.32
C VAL A 190 4.53 -14.30 -16.98
N VAL A 191 5.49 -13.37 -16.80
CA VAL A 191 5.53 -12.07 -17.48
C VAL A 191 6.87 -11.96 -18.21
N ASN A 192 6.80 -11.73 -19.52
CA ASN A 192 8.01 -11.63 -20.37
C ASN A 192 8.84 -10.40 -20.03
N VAL A 193 10.15 -10.59 -19.75
CA VAL A 193 11.13 -9.52 -19.57
C VAL A 193 12.24 -9.68 -20.59
N SER A 194 12.17 -8.92 -21.69
CA SER A 194 13.11 -9.02 -22.82
C SER A 194 14.47 -8.36 -22.54
N GLU A 195 14.47 -7.26 -21.78
CA GLU A 195 15.69 -6.58 -21.31
C GLU A 195 15.67 -6.44 -19.79
N PRO A 196 16.29 -7.40 -19.07
CA PRO A 196 16.23 -7.46 -17.61
C PRO A 196 17.21 -6.53 -16.88
N ARG A 197 18.17 -5.91 -17.59
CA ARG A 197 19.27 -5.18 -16.95
C ARG A 197 18.84 -3.80 -16.50
N ILE A 198 19.04 -3.51 -15.21
CA ILE A 198 18.66 -2.26 -14.55
C ILE A 198 19.92 -1.43 -14.35
N TYR A 199 20.27 -0.61 -15.33
CA TYR A 199 21.37 0.35 -15.22
C TYR A 199 20.94 1.62 -14.48
N PHE A 200 19.66 1.95 -14.50
CA PHE A 200 19.05 3.11 -13.86
C PHE A 200 17.96 2.63 -12.90
N GLY A 201 18.11 2.97 -11.63
CA GLY A 201 17.21 2.50 -10.56
C GLY A 201 17.28 3.37 -9.31
N LEU A 202 16.79 2.85 -8.20
CA LEU A 202 16.78 3.54 -6.90
C LEU A 202 18.12 3.40 -6.16
N GLU A 203 18.76 2.23 -6.28
CA GLU A 203 20.03 1.92 -5.59
C GLU A 203 21.27 2.23 -6.45
N THR A 204 21.11 2.63 -7.70
CA THR A 204 22.18 2.91 -8.64
C THR A 204 22.82 4.28 -8.41
N ASN A 205 23.46 4.46 -7.26
CA ASN A 205 24.03 5.75 -6.83
C ASN A 205 25.50 5.96 -7.27
N SER A 206 26.14 4.97 -7.89
CA SER A 206 27.54 5.05 -8.32
C SER A 206 27.68 5.34 -9.80
N THR A 207 28.76 6.06 -10.19
CA THR A 207 29.22 6.14 -11.57
C THR A 207 29.80 4.80 -11.98
N VAL A 208 29.44 4.29 -13.16
CA VAL A 208 29.95 3.04 -13.71
C VAL A 208 30.63 3.26 -15.06
N VAL A 209 31.56 2.37 -15.36
CA VAL A 209 32.27 2.34 -16.64
C VAL A 209 31.98 0.99 -17.28
N THR A 210 31.26 1.04 -18.38
CA THR A 210 30.92 -0.13 -19.18
C THR A 210 31.90 -0.33 -20.31
N ASN A 211 31.97 -1.54 -20.88
CA ASN A 211 32.93 -1.88 -21.92
C ASN A 211 34.37 -1.58 -21.48
N SER A 212 34.77 -2.01 -20.29
CA SER A 212 36.09 -1.77 -19.73
C SER A 212 37.16 -2.68 -20.37
N ASN A 213 38.44 -2.36 -20.19
CA ASN A 213 39.54 -3.06 -20.84
C ASN A 213 39.78 -4.46 -20.27
N ASN A 214 39.79 -4.58 -18.93
CA ASN A 214 40.26 -5.81 -18.26
C ASN A 214 39.17 -6.41 -17.34
N LYS A 215 37.97 -5.85 -17.36
CA LYS A 215 36.87 -6.25 -16.47
C LYS A 215 35.62 -6.47 -17.30
N LYS A 216 34.90 -7.53 -16.96
CA LYS A 216 33.59 -7.82 -17.53
C LYS A 216 32.51 -7.44 -16.52
N GLU A 217 31.40 -7.02 -17.05
CA GLU A 217 30.21 -6.72 -16.22
C GLU A 217 29.60 -8.04 -15.79
N PHE A 218 29.32 -8.16 -14.50
CA PHE A 218 28.56 -9.27 -13.94
C PHE A 218 27.11 -9.12 -14.36
N ASP A 219 26.53 -10.14 -14.96
CA ASP A 219 25.13 -10.15 -15.39
C ASP A 219 24.25 -10.78 -14.30
N TYR A 220 24.32 -12.09 -14.16
CA TYR A 220 23.64 -12.83 -13.11
C TYR A 220 24.39 -14.12 -12.75
N PRO A 221 24.15 -14.68 -11.55
CA PRO A 221 24.78 -15.93 -11.14
C PRO A 221 24.12 -17.11 -11.85
N THR A 222 24.95 -18.05 -12.32
CA THR A 222 24.44 -19.34 -12.81
C THR A 222 23.91 -20.22 -11.68
N GLU A 223 23.06 -21.20 -12.00
CA GLU A 223 22.47 -22.12 -11.02
C GLU A 223 23.52 -22.84 -10.15
N ASN A 224 24.65 -23.19 -10.73
CA ASN A 224 25.74 -23.91 -10.04
C ASN A 224 26.59 -23.04 -9.11
N ALA A 225 26.31 -21.74 -8.98
CA ALA A 225 27.01 -20.76 -8.14
C ALA A 225 28.56 -20.69 -8.33
N LEU A 226 29.12 -21.47 -9.24
CA LEU A 226 30.57 -21.57 -9.53
C LEU A 226 31.00 -20.62 -10.65
N SER A 227 30.06 -20.11 -11.45
CA SER A 227 30.31 -19.17 -12.55
C SER A 227 29.23 -18.11 -12.57
N ASN A 228 29.55 -16.97 -13.17
CA ASN A 228 28.62 -15.90 -13.42
C ASN A 228 28.51 -15.72 -14.93
N THR A 229 27.33 -15.31 -15.38
CA THR A 229 27.21 -14.78 -16.74
C THR A 229 27.77 -13.37 -16.78
N GLU A 230 28.33 -13.02 -17.95
CA GLU A 230 28.95 -11.73 -18.18
C GLU A 230 28.16 -10.93 -19.23
N ASN A 231 28.14 -9.61 -19.08
CA ASN A 231 27.52 -8.69 -20.00
C ASN A 231 28.54 -7.67 -20.56
N THR A 232 28.13 -6.99 -21.61
CA THR A 232 28.76 -5.78 -22.11
C THR A 232 27.65 -4.84 -22.56
N TYR A 233 27.54 -3.69 -21.92
CA TYR A 233 26.49 -2.71 -22.21
C TYR A 233 26.58 -2.19 -23.65
N ASP A 234 25.53 -2.36 -24.42
CA ASP A 234 25.39 -1.89 -25.80
C ASP A 234 24.39 -0.72 -25.95
N GLY A 235 23.66 -0.38 -24.89
CA GLY A 235 22.67 0.70 -24.88
C GLY A 235 23.25 2.09 -25.16
N PRO A 236 22.41 3.10 -25.35
CA PRO A 236 22.82 4.45 -25.79
C PRO A 236 23.40 5.31 -24.66
N ALA A 237 23.18 4.96 -23.38
CA ALA A 237 23.58 5.80 -22.25
C ALA A 237 25.09 5.90 -22.09
N GLY A 238 25.50 6.98 -21.43
CA GLY A 238 26.88 7.25 -21.06
C GLY A 238 27.65 8.11 -22.06
N LEU A 239 28.69 8.74 -21.55
CA LEU A 239 29.63 9.53 -22.34
C LEU A 239 30.81 8.66 -22.76
N LYS A 240 31.27 8.82 -24.00
CA LYS A 240 32.50 8.12 -24.47
C LYS A 240 33.69 8.58 -23.63
N ALA A 241 34.51 7.64 -23.19
CA ALA A 241 35.64 7.89 -22.31
C ALA A 241 36.86 8.51 -23.04
N ASN A 242 36.64 9.57 -23.84
CA ASN A 242 37.73 10.36 -24.38
C ASN A 242 38.43 11.16 -23.27
N PHE A 243 39.63 11.67 -23.53
CA PHE A 243 40.42 12.34 -22.49
C PHE A 243 39.75 13.55 -21.86
N LEU A 244 39.05 14.37 -22.62
CA LEU A 244 38.37 15.58 -22.08
C LEU A 244 37.19 15.20 -21.23
N ASP A 245 36.35 14.27 -21.67
CA ASP A 245 35.21 13.79 -20.89
C ASP A 245 35.68 13.11 -19.60
N ARG A 246 36.73 12.31 -19.63
CA ARG A 246 37.36 11.69 -18.45
C ARG A 246 37.86 12.74 -17.48
N LEU A 247 38.52 13.81 -17.95
CA LEU A 247 38.99 14.91 -17.12
C LEU A 247 37.83 15.64 -16.46
N VAL A 248 36.80 16.02 -17.20
CA VAL A 248 35.64 16.75 -16.69
C VAL A 248 34.87 15.89 -15.69
N LEU A 249 34.62 14.63 -16.03
CA LEU A 249 33.91 13.69 -15.13
C LEU A 249 34.72 13.37 -13.88
N SER A 250 36.03 13.19 -14.00
CA SER A 250 36.92 13.00 -12.85
C SER A 250 36.85 14.15 -11.85
N LEU A 251 36.79 15.38 -12.31
CA LEU A 251 36.64 16.58 -11.49
C LEU A 251 35.22 16.67 -10.89
N ARG A 252 34.20 16.41 -11.68
CA ARG A 252 32.78 16.46 -11.24
C ARG A 252 32.48 15.42 -10.18
N GLU A 253 32.84 14.16 -10.46
CA GLU A 253 32.60 13.02 -9.55
C GLU A 253 33.61 12.94 -8.41
N LYS A 254 34.65 13.81 -8.41
CA LYS A 254 35.78 13.79 -7.47
C LYS A 254 36.49 12.44 -7.44
N ASP A 255 36.61 11.82 -8.60
CA ASP A 255 37.19 10.48 -8.78
C ASP A 255 38.32 10.49 -9.80
N VAL A 256 39.54 10.55 -9.29
CA VAL A 256 40.76 10.59 -10.11
C VAL A 256 40.99 9.28 -10.87
N ASN A 257 40.39 8.16 -10.44
CA ASN A 257 40.54 6.87 -11.13
C ASN A 257 39.85 6.88 -12.50
N LEU A 258 38.81 7.67 -12.69
CA LEU A 258 38.18 7.84 -14.01
C LEU A 258 39.18 8.38 -15.04
N LEU A 259 40.15 9.19 -14.61
CA LEU A 259 41.16 9.76 -15.48
C LEU A 259 42.36 8.82 -15.73
N PHE A 260 42.86 8.18 -14.67
CA PHE A 260 44.12 7.46 -14.68
C PHE A 260 44.01 5.92 -14.78
N SER A 261 42.83 5.34 -14.59
CA SER A 261 42.67 3.90 -14.61
C SER A 261 42.94 3.30 -15.98
N GLY A 262 43.78 2.25 -16.00
CA GLY A 262 44.01 1.44 -17.21
C GLY A 262 42.82 0.59 -17.65
N ASN A 263 41.79 0.49 -16.81
CA ASN A 263 40.54 -0.22 -17.16
C ASN A 263 39.65 0.62 -18.08
N VAL A 264 39.84 1.93 -18.16
CA VAL A 264 39.06 2.83 -19.03
C VAL A 264 39.74 3.00 -20.36
N LYS A 265 39.16 2.49 -21.43
CA LYS A 265 39.61 2.64 -22.82
C LYS A 265 38.76 3.67 -23.56
N SER A 266 39.19 4.10 -24.74
CA SER A 266 38.56 5.19 -25.50
C SER A 266 37.12 4.92 -25.94
N ASP A 267 36.73 3.65 -26.09
CA ASP A 267 35.40 3.22 -26.44
C ASP A 267 34.54 2.76 -25.22
N SER A 268 35.12 2.85 -24.01
CA SER A 268 34.31 2.70 -22.77
C SER A 268 33.26 3.81 -22.67
N LYS A 269 32.12 3.50 -22.04
CA LYS A 269 31.11 4.47 -21.73
C LYS A 269 31.09 4.72 -20.21
N ILE A 270 31.05 5.98 -19.82
CA ILE A 270 30.93 6.39 -18.42
C ILE A 270 29.48 6.82 -18.18
N ILE A 271 28.76 6.07 -17.35
CA ILE A 271 27.35 6.31 -17.05
C ILE A 271 27.25 6.93 -15.65
N THR A 272 26.65 8.10 -15.57
CA THR A 272 26.45 8.91 -14.35
C THR A 272 24.98 9.24 -14.16
N ASN A 273 24.62 9.83 -13.02
CA ASN A 273 23.23 10.24 -12.70
C ASN A 273 22.25 9.07 -12.90
N ARG A 274 22.57 7.94 -12.31
CA ARG A 274 21.85 6.68 -12.52
C ARG A 274 20.65 6.50 -11.61
N ASN A 275 20.65 7.16 -10.42
CA ASN A 275 19.48 7.19 -9.56
C ASN A 275 18.35 7.94 -10.27
N ILE A 276 17.22 7.30 -10.47
CA ILE A 276 16.12 7.79 -11.31
C ILE A 276 15.48 9.07 -10.77
N ILE A 277 15.33 9.21 -9.45
CA ILE A 277 14.77 10.40 -8.83
C ILE A 277 15.73 11.60 -9.03
N GLN A 278 17.02 11.40 -8.75
CA GLN A 278 18.03 12.44 -8.95
C GLN A 278 18.20 12.81 -10.42
N ARG A 279 18.06 11.81 -11.31
CA ARG A 279 18.12 12.01 -12.76
C ARG A 279 16.96 12.89 -13.23
N ALA A 280 15.72 12.57 -12.86
CA ALA A 280 14.54 13.38 -13.17
C ALA A 280 14.66 14.80 -12.59
N LYS A 281 15.09 14.92 -11.33
CA LYS A 281 15.30 16.20 -10.66
C LYS A 281 16.39 17.06 -11.30
N THR A 282 17.41 16.43 -11.89
CA THR A 282 18.47 17.15 -12.63
C THR A 282 17.91 17.76 -13.92
N VAL A 283 16.99 17.07 -14.59
CA VAL A 283 16.35 17.53 -15.83
C VAL A 283 15.31 18.61 -15.53
N MET A 284 14.45 18.41 -14.52
CA MET A 284 13.37 19.32 -14.17
C MET A 284 13.35 19.58 -12.65
N PRO A 285 14.16 20.52 -12.13
CA PRO A 285 14.31 20.74 -10.69
C PRO A 285 13.15 21.45 -9.99
N TYR A 286 12.14 21.88 -10.72
CA TYR A 286 11.02 22.70 -10.21
C TYR A 286 9.85 21.87 -9.70
N LEU A 287 9.85 20.55 -9.97
CA LEU A 287 8.84 19.62 -9.49
C LEU A 287 9.28 18.99 -8.15
N GLU A 288 8.31 18.63 -7.32
CA GLU A 288 8.55 17.71 -6.21
C GLU A 288 8.33 16.28 -6.71
N TYR A 289 9.24 15.37 -6.39
CA TYR A 289 9.22 14.00 -6.87
C TYR A 289 8.84 13.05 -5.76
N ASP A 290 7.95 12.12 -6.07
CA ASP A 290 7.64 11.02 -5.17
C ASP A 290 8.90 10.21 -4.85
N GLN A 291 9.00 9.74 -3.62
CA GLN A 291 10.14 8.93 -3.19
C GLN A 291 9.91 7.43 -3.40
N ASN A 292 8.72 7.07 -3.88
CA ASN A 292 8.26 5.72 -4.09
C ASN A 292 7.94 5.43 -5.57
N PRO A 293 8.89 5.62 -6.52
CA PRO A 293 8.69 5.20 -7.89
C PRO A 293 8.57 3.68 -7.98
N TYR A 294 7.88 3.19 -8.99
CA TYR A 294 7.64 1.77 -9.18
C TYR A 294 8.02 1.30 -10.57
N LEU A 295 8.38 0.03 -10.65
CA LEU A 295 8.80 -0.61 -11.89
C LEU A 295 7.58 -1.20 -12.61
N VAL A 296 7.48 -0.95 -13.90
CA VAL A 296 6.47 -1.53 -14.79
C VAL A 296 7.18 -2.38 -15.85
N ILE A 297 6.67 -3.57 -16.08
CA ILE A 297 7.08 -4.46 -17.17
C ILE A 297 6.13 -4.21 -18.33
N ARG A 298 6.65 -3.69 -19.43
CA ARG A 298 5.89 -3.40 -20.64
C ARG A 298 5.53 -4.65 -21.41
N ASN A 299 4.53 -4.57 -22.28
CA ASN A 299 4.13 -5.68 -23.17
C ASN A 299 5.27 -6.18 -24.07
N ASN A 300 6.22 -5.31 -24.44
CA ASN A 300 7.42 -5.69 -25.20
C ASN A 300 8.54 -6.28 -24.33
N GLY A 301 8.33 -6.40 -23.01
CA GLY A 301 9.30 -6.92 -22.06
C GLY A 301 10.34 -5.92 -21.57
N GLU A 302 10.25 -4.64 -21.93
CA GLU A 302 11.11 -3.59 -21.38
C GLU A 302 10.71 -3.23 -19.96
N LEU A 303 11.70 -2.89 -19.14
CA LEU A 303 11.51 -2.38 -17.78
C LEU A 303 11.52 -0.85 -17.79
N VAL A 304 10.45 -0.24 -17.28
CA VAL A 304 10.36 1.21 -17.12
C VAL A 304 9.96 1.56 -15.68
N TRP A 305 10.55 2.62 -15.18
CA TRP A 305 10.15 3.23 -13.92
C TRP A 305 9.07 4.27 -14.17
N VAL A 306 8.05 4.24 -13.35
CA VAL A 306 7.04 5.29 -13.26
C VAL A 306 7.33 6.09 -12.00
N LEU A 307 7.55 7.39 -12.17
CA LEU A 307 7.84 8.31 -11.09
C LEU A 307 6.81 9.44 -11.10
N ASP A 308 6.05 9.52 -10.04
CA ASP A 308 5.10 10.61 -9.82
C ASP A 308 5.81 11.92 -9.50
N ALA A 309 5.33 13.01 -10.08
CA ALA A 309 5.88 14.33 -9.84
C ALA A 309 4.76 15.35 -9.62
N TYR A 310 5.00 16.21 -8.63
CA TYR A 310 4.01 17.13 -8.11
C TYR A 310 4.37 18.57 -8.40
N THR A 311 3.36 19.34 -8.77
CA THR A 311 3.41 20.80 -8.68
C THR A 311 2.97 21.24 -7.30
N THR A 312 3.69 22.16 -6.69
CA THR A 312 3.41 22.64 -5.33
C THR A 312 3.48 24.16 -5.23
N SER A 313 2.73 24.74 -4.32
CA SER A 313 2.81 26.15 -3.95
C SER A 313 2.50 26.35 -2.47
N ASN A 314 3.00 27.42 -1.88
CA ASN A 314 2.61 27.90 -0.55
C ASN A 314 1.84 29.24 -0.61
N ASN A 315 1.46 29.67 -1.80
CA ASN A 315 0.84 30.97 -2.07
C ASN A 315 -0.55 30.87 -2.72
N TYR A 316 -1.21 29.69 -2.64
CA TYR A 316 -2.56 29.56 -3.16
C TYR A 316 -3.53 30.33 -2.24
N PRO A 317 -4.37 31.24 -2.78
CA PRO A 317 -5.24 32.08 -1.96
C PRO A 317 -6.23 31.27 -1.13
N TYR A 318 -6.36 31.61 0.14
CA TYR A 318 -7.32 31.03 1.11
C TYR A 318 -7.22 29.52 1.33
N SER A 319 -6.25 28.81 0.78
CA SER A 319 -6.10 27.37 1.01
C SER A 319 -5.42 27.08 2.35
N GLN A 320 -5.85 26.03 3.00
CA GLN A 320 -5.23 25.49 4.22
C GLN A 320 -3.79 25.10 3.95
N ARG A 321 -2.92 25.40 4.91
CA ARG A 321 -1.52 25.00 4.88
C ARG A 321 -1.32 23.63 5.51
N THR A 322 -0.45 22.83 4.92
CA THR A 322 0.02 21.56 5.47
C THR A 322 1.54 21.44 5.29
N MET A 323 2.13 20.50 6.01
CA MET A 323 3.56 20.23 5.94
C MET A 323 3.83 19.07 5.00
N LEU A 324 4.60 19.32 3.96
CA LEU A 324 5.14 18.30 3.09
C LEU A 324 6.36 17.69 3.78
N GLU A 325 6.28 16.41 4.17
CA GLU A 325 7.41 15.66 4.70
C GLU A 325 7.87 14.65 3.66
N ASN A 326 9.08 14.81 3.15
CA ASN A 326 9.66 13.90 2.20
C ASN A 326 10.68 13.00 2.92
N ASN A 327 10.29 11.76 3.25
CA ASN A 327 11.09 10.74 3.96
C ASN A 327 11.80 11.27 5.23
N GLY A 328 11.16 12.18 5.97
CA GLY A 328 11.70 12.75 7.21
C GLY A 328 12.88 13.73 7.02
N ILE A 329 13.28 14.01 5.78
CA ILE A 329 14.51 14.78 5.50
C ILE A 329 14.22 16.27 5.24
N THR A 330 13.12 16.59 4.59
CA THR A 330 12.73 17.98 4.29
C THR A 330 11.30 18.25 4.71
N LYS A 331 11.13 19.31 5.51
CA LYS A 331 9.81 19.85 5.84
C LYS A 331 9.60 21.12 5.02
N LYS A 332 8.59 21.13 4.17
CA LYS A 332 8.21 22.28 3.36
C LYS A 332 6.74 22.56 3.60
N GLU A 333 6.42 23.80 3.96
CA GLU A 333 5.03 24.24 4.07
C GLU A 333 4.46 24.47 2.67
N ILE A 334 3.33 23.86 2.38
CA ILE A 334 2.57 24.03 1.14
C ILE A 334 1.10 24.30 1.45
N ASN A 335 0.40 24.86 0.46
CA ASN A 335 -1.06 24.96 0.45
C ASN A 335 -1.66 24.67 -0.95
N TYR A 336 -0.90 23.99 -1.79
CA TYR A 336 -1.31 23.50 -3.09
C TYR A 336 -0.42 22.32 -3.48
N ILE A 337 -1.02 21.23 -3.93
CA ILE A 337 -0.34 20.08 -4.49
C ILE A 337 -1.21 19.38 -5.54
N ARG A 338 -0.62 19.02 -6.68
CA ARG A 338 -1.24 18.23 -7.75
C ARG A 338 -0.24 17.24 -8.33
N ASN A 339 -0.69 16.03 -8.61
CA ASN A 339 0.08 15.03 -9.36
C ASN A 339 -0.09 15.28 -10.87
N SER A 340 0.52 16.33 -11.33
CA SER A 340 0.30 16.86 -12.69
C SER A 340 1.25 16.28 -13.72
N VAL A 341 2.27 15.55 -13.29
CA VAL A 341 3.30 15.01 -14.19
C VAL A 341 3.63 13.57 -13.79
N LYS A 342 3.62 12.68 -14.77
CA LYS A 342 4.20 11.32 -14.68
C LYS A 342 5.52 11.34 -15.44
N VAL A 343 6.57 10.79 -14.84
CA VAL A 343 7.89 10.67 -15.45
C VAL A 343 8.17 9.21 -15.71
N ILE A 344 8.39 8.87 -16.97
CA ILE A 344 8.73 7.50 -17.38
C ILE A 344 10.24 7.44 -17.64
N ILE A 345 10.91 6.48 -17.00
CA ILE A 345 12.36 6.32 -17.12
C ILE A 345 12.67 4.88 -17.52
N ASN A 346 13.29 4.68 -18.66
CA ASN A 346 13.70 3.35 -19.11
C ASN A 346 14.86 2.85 -18.23
N ALA A 347 14.71 1.67 -17.64
CA ALA A 347 15.67 1.11 -16.68
C ALA A 347 17.03 0.74 -17.33
N TYR A 348 17.05 0.44 -18.63
CA TYR A 348 18.24 0.09 -19.38
C TYR A 348 18.93 1.30 -20.01
N THR A 349 18.17 2.15 -20.71
CA THR A 349 18.72 3.29 -21.45
C THR A 349 18.85 4.56 -20.61
N GLY A 350 18.07 4.66 -19.53
CA GLY A 350 17.98 5.87 -18.70
C GLY A 350 17.30 7.04 -19.40
N GLU A 351 16.58 6.83 -20.48
CA GLU A 351 15.76 7.84 -21.14
C GLU A 351 14.68 8.34 -20.17
N VAL A 352 14.49 9.65 -20.12
CA VAL A 352 13.53 10.30 -19.20
C VAL A 352 12.51 11.04 -20.02
N THR A 353 11.25 10.68 -19.88
CA THR A 353 10.14 11.31 -20.59
C THR A 353 9.13 11.86 -19.58
N PHE A 354 8.78 13.14 -19.70
CA PHE A 354 7.80 13.80 -18.86
C PHE A 354 6.45 13.86 -19.58
N TYR A 355 5.39 13.44 -18.91
CA TYR A 355 4.02 13.50 -19.41
C TYR A 355 3.18 14.37 -18.47
N ARG A 356 2.52 15.40 -19.02
CA ARG A 356 1.55 16.17 -18.26
C ARG A 356 0.22 15.45 -18.24
N THR A 357 -0.16 14.92 -17.07
CA THR A 357 -1.40 14.18 -16.86
C THR A 357 -2.56 15.08 -16.43
N ASP A 358 -2.35 16.04 -15.53
CA ASP A 358 -3.39 17.00 -15.17
C ASP A 358 -3.38 18.20 -16.13
N LYS A 359 -4.34 18.20 -17.07
CA LYS A 359 -4.51 19.27 -18.06
C LYS A 359 -5.10 20.55 -17.44
N THR A 360 -5.62 20.48 -16.21
CA THR A 360 -6.26 21.61 -15.51
C THR A 360 -5.30 22.37 -14.60
N ASP A 361 -4.14 21.80 -14.28
CA ASP A 361 -3.15 22.44 -13.43
C ASP A 361 -2.44 23.64 -14.14
N PRO A 362 -2.63 24.87 -13.64
CA PRO A 362 -2.02 26.05 -14.24
C PRO A 362 -0.49 26.07 -14.12
N ILE A 363 0.08 25.46 -13.06
CA ILE A 363 1.54 25.43 -12.85
C ILE A 363 2.18 24.50 -13.87
N ALA A 364 1.66 23.29 -14.04
CA ALA A 364 2.15 22.34 -15.03
C ALA A 364 2.01 22.88 -16.45
N MET A 365 0.91 23.61 -16.74
CA MET A 365 0.71 24.28 -18.03
C MET A 365 1.80 25.35 -18.30
N VAL A 366 2.19 26.10 -17.29
CA VAL A 366 3.28 27.09 -17.42
C VAL A 366 4.61 26.39 -17.69
N TYR A 367 4.89 25.29 -16.98
CA TYR A 367 6.12 24.53 -17.21
C TYR A 367 6.19 23.95 -18.62
N GLU A 368 5.12 23.32 -19.10
CA GLU A 368 5.06 22.79 -20.47
C GLU A 368 5.26 23.88 -21.52
N LYS A 369 4.66 25.05 -21.35
CA LYS A 369 4.87 26.19 -22.26
C LYS A 369 6.28 26.77 -22.18
N THR A 370 6.90 26.71 -21.01
CA THR A 370 8.26 27.27 -20.82
C THR A 370 9.33 26.31 -21.33
N TYR A 371 9.09 25.01 -21.20
CA TYR A 371 10.02 23.94 -21.55
C TYR A 371 9.35 22.91 -22.49
N PRO A 372 8.89 23.29 -23.68
CA PRO A 372 8.06 22.44 -24.54
C PRO A 372 8.78 21.18 -25.05
N ASP A 373 10.12 21.21 -25.06
CA ASP A 373 10.93 20.07 -25.50
C ASP A 373 11.18 19.03 -24.40
N LEU A 374 10.81 19.32 -23.15
CA LEU A 374 10.91 18.37 -22.05
C LEU A 374 9.67 17.47 -21.92
N PHE A 375 8.52 17.95 -22.37
CA PHE A 375 7.28 17.21 -22.29
C PHE A 375 7.00 16.45 -23.57
N ALA A 376 6.57 15.18 -23.42
CA ALA A 376 6.14 14.37 -24.55
C ALA A 376 4.94 15.04 -25.26
N LYS A 377 4.91 14.92 -26.57
CA LYS A 377 3.80 15.37 -27.42
C LYS A 377 2.80 14.22 -27.66
N GLU A 378 3.28 13.01 -27.57
CA GLU A 378 2.51 11.77 -27.66
C GLU A 378 1.84 11.49 -26.33
N GLU A 379 0.75 10.75 -26.36
CA GLU A 379 0.09 10.21 -25.18
C GLU A 379 0.94 9.10 -24.54
N ILE A 380 0.71 8.85 -23.25
CA ILE A 380 1.38 7.77 -22.54
C ILE A 380 0.97 6.43 -23.17
N PRO A 381 1.93 5.54 -23.49
CA PRO A 381 1.59 4.21 -23.99
C PRO A 381 0.65 3.46 -23.03
N GLU A 382 -0.39 2.84 -23.60
CA GLU A 382 -1.43 2.15 -22.84
C GLU A 382 -0.86 1.02 -21.97
N ASP A 383 0.17 0.31 -22.46
CA ASP A 383 0.89 -0.73 -21.72
C ASP A 383 1.68 -0.22 -20.51
N ILE A 384 1.78 1.09 -20.34
CA ILE A 384 2.32 1.74 -19.14
C ILE A 384 1.19 2.32 -18.29
N SER A 385 0.24 3.04 -18.91
CA SER A 385 -0.84 3.70 -18.16
C SER A 385 -1.80 2.71 -17.48
N ASN A 386 -1.98 1.51 -18.03
CA ASN A 386 -2.76 0.43 -17.41
C ASN A 386 -2.17 -0.08 -16.07
N HIS A 387 -0.91 0.22 -15.82
CA HIS A 387 -0.24 -0.10 -14.54
C HIS A 387 -0.13 1.10 -13.59
N PHE A 388 -0.75 2.23 -13.91
CA PHE A 388 -0.73 3.36 -13.00
C PHE A 388 -1.50 3.06 -11.73
N VAL A 389 -0.91 3.50 -10.63
CA VAL A 389 -1.52 3.44 -9.30
C VAL A 389 -1.73 4.85 -8.78
N TYR A 390 -2.73 5.03 -7.91
CA TYR A 390 -2.90 6.32 -7.22
C TYR A 390 -1.72 6.54 -6.28
N PRO A 391 -1.02 7.71 -6.32
CA PRO A 391 0.17 7.91 -5.50
C PRO A 391 -0.17 7.98 -4.01
N GLU A 392 0.36 7.05 -3.23
CA GLU A 392 0.09 6.94 -1.77
C GLU A 392 0.49 8.21 -1.01
N TYR A 393 1.57 8.85 -1.43
CA TYR A 393 2.05 10.09 -0.81
C TYR A 393 1.04 11.24 -0.95
N LEU A 394 0.55 11.49 -2.18
CA LEU A 394 -0.52 12.48 -2.41
C LEU A 394 -1.80 12.10 -1.68
N TYR A 395 -2.18 10.83 -1.75
CA TYR A 395 -3.38 10.30 -1.11
C TYR A 395 -3.37 10.55 0.41
N SER A 396 -2.23 10.31 1.06
CA SER A 396 -2.09 10.53 2.52
C SER A 396 -2.28 11.99 2.90
N ILE A 397 -1.75 12.93 2.10
CA ILE A 397 -1.96 14.38 2.29
C ILE A 397 -3.44 14.74 2.11
N GLN A 398 -4.07 14.23 1.06
CA GLN A 398 -5.48 14.47 0.78
C GLN A 398 -6.37 13.90 1.88
N ALA A 399 -6.05 12.69 2.36
CA ALA A 399 -6.76 12.04 3.45
C ALA A 399 -6.68 12.86 4.74
N GLU A 400 -5.51 13.38 5.13
CA GLU A 400 -5.34 14.25 6.29
C GLU A 400 -6.15 15.56 6.16
N VAL A 401 -6.13 16.17 4.99
CA VAL A 401 -6.91 17.40 4.76
C VAL A 401 -8.41 17.12 4.83
N LEU A 402 -8.87 15.96 4.32
CA LEU A 402 -10.28 15.56 4.35
C LEU A 402 -10.82 15.33 5.75
N GLU A 403 -10.02 15.00 6.76
CA GLU A 403 -10.49 14.86 8.17
C GLU A 403 -11.32 16.04 8.64
N ARG A 404 -11.04 17.23 8.11
CA ARG A 404 -11.79 18.46 8.41
C ARG A 404 -12.54 19.03 7.22
N TYR A 405 -11.95 18.97 6.01
CA TYR A 405 -12.45 19.61 4.80
C TYR A 405 -13.41 18.74 3.97
N HIS A 406 -13.84 17.57 4.50
CA HIS A 406 -15.05 16.91 3.99
C HIS A 406 -16.26 17.80 4.19
N ASN A 407 -16.28 18.59 5.27
CA ASN A 407 -17.31 19.57 5.55
C ASN A 407 -17.35 20.70 4.52
N ILE A 408 -18.56 21.03 4.06
CA ILE A 408 -18.82 22.15 3.15
C ILE A 408 -19.51 23.34 3.85
N GLN A 409 -19.90 23.18 5.13
CA GLN A 409 -20.59 24.19 5.90
C GLN A 409 -19.62 24.99 6.77
N PRO A 410 -19.50 26.32 6.57
CA PRO A 410 -18.59 27.16 7.34
C PRO A 410 -18.81 27.09 8.84
N ASP A 411 -20.06 26.97 9.28
CA ASP A 411 -20.45 26.93 10.68
C ASP A 411 -19.94 25.66 11.40
N VAL A 412 -20.02 24.52 10.69
CA VAL A 412 -19.58 23.22 11.19
C VAL A 412 -18.05 23.20 11.28
N LEU A 413 -17.35 23.69 10.23
CA LEU A 413 -15.89 23.78 10.22
C LEU A 413 -15.38 24.72 11.34
N TYR A 414 -16.04 25.89 11.53
CA TYR A 414 -15.67 26.86 12.55
C TYR A 414 -15.77 26.28 13.97
N ARG A 415 -16.87 25.57 14.26
CA ARG A 415 -17.08 24.94 15.56
C ARG A 415 -16.32 23.64 15.76
N SER A 416 -15.78 23.07 14.69
CA SER A 416 -15.18 21.73 14.69
C SER A 416 -16.17 20.66 15.20
N ASP A 417 -17.44 20.77 14.81
CA ASP A 417 -18.51 19.88 15.29
C ASP A 417 -18.45 18.50 14.62
N ASP A 418 -17.88 18.40 13.43
CA ASP A 418 -17.74 17.17 12.65
C ASP A 418 -16.31 17.05 12.16
N ILE A 419 -15.48 16.36 12.92
CA ILE A 419 -14.09 16.02 12.58
C ILE A 419 -14.02 14.50 12.46
N TRP A 420 -13.23 14.02 11.52
CA TRP A 420 -12.95 12.61 11.35
C TRP A 420 -11.50 12.31 11.77
N ASP A 421 -11.29 11.06 12.16
CA ASP A 421 -9.97 10.44 12.33
C ASP A 421 -9.83 9.27 11.39
N VAL A 422 -8.61 8.97 10.97
CA VAL A 422 -8.33 7.69 10.31
C VAL A 422 -8.65 6.56 11.28
N ALA A 423 -9.36 5.54 10.81
CA ALA A 423 -9.70 4.37 11.62
C ALA A 423 -8.43 3.68 12.15
N THR A 424 -8.52 3.12 13.35
CA THR A 424 -7.41 2.43 14.01
C THR A 424 -7.68 0.94 14.16
N HIS A 425 -6.63 0.14 14.22
CA HIS A 425 -6.70 -1.30 14.46
C HIS A 425 -5.59 -1.78 15.40
N ASN A 426 -5.67 -3.01 15.84
CA ASN A 426 -4.65 -3.62 16.68
C ASN A 426 -3.74 -4.51 15.82
N THR A 427 -2.44 -4.21 15.79
CA THR A 427 -1.45 -4.92 14.95
C THR A 427 -0.84 -6.16 15.61
N SER A 428 -1.21 -6.47 16.86
CA SER A 428 -0.70 -7.61 17.62
C SER A 428 -1.82 -8.54 18.10
N SER A 429 -1.47 -9.78 18.43
CA SER A 429 -2.42 -10.77 18.96
C SER A 429 -3.05 -10.38 20.31
N LYS A 430 -2.40 -9.51 21.08
CA LYS A 430 -2.92 -9.00 22.35
C LYS A 430 -3.28 -7.54 22.19
N MET A 431 -4.47 -7.15 22.64
CA MET A 431 -4.88 -5.77 22.69
C MET A 431 -4.00 -5.01 23.69
N THR A 432 -2.95 -4.33 23.16
CA THR A 432 -1.95 -3.63 23.97
C THR A 432 -2.28 -2.17 24.21
N SER A 433 -3.24 -1.62 23.44
CA SER A 433 -3.65 -0.22 23.52
C SER A 433 -5.13 -0.05 23.23
N THR A 434 -5.81 0.79 24.00
CA THR A 434 -7.19 1.19 23.73
C THR A 434 -7.32 2.15 22.53
N LYS A 435 -6.21 2.73 22.06
CA LYS A 435 -6.21 3.65 20.92
C LYS A 435 -5.92 2.96 19.58
N GLY A 436 -5.31 1.78 19.59
CA GLY A 436 -4.89 1.11 18.36
C GLY A 436 -3.78 1.88 17.61
N THR A 437 -3.50 1.42 16.40
CA THR A 437 -2.60 2.06 15.42
C THR A 437 -3.43 2.51 14.24
N ALA A 438 -3.20 3.73 13.73
CA ALA A 438 -3.90 4.21 12.54
C ALA A 438 -3.64 3.28 11.35
N ILE A 439 -4.69 2.95 10.62
CA ILE A 439 -4.61 2.16 9.39
C ILE A 439 -3.81 2.97 8.37
N LYS A 440 -2.84 2.32 7.73
CA LYS A 440 -2.16 2.91 6.57
C LYS A 440 -3.02 2.69 5.32
N PRO A 441 -2.99 3.61 4.34
CA PRO A 441 -3.61 3.35 3.06
C PRO A 441 -3.11 2.02 2.46
N TYR A 442 -4.00 1.24 1.89
CA TYR A 442 -3.67 -0.05 1.28
C TYR A 442 -4.37 -0.20 -0.07
N TYR A 443 -3.71 -0.88 -1.00
CA TYR A 443 -4.25 -1.17 -2.32
C TYR A 443 -5.09 -2.44 -2.30
N THR A 444 -6.23 -2.40 -2.98
CA THR A 444 -7.07 -3.57 -3.24
C THR A 444 -7.84 -3.39 -4.56
N MET A 445 -8.28 -4.49 -5.16
CA MET A 445 -9.23 -4.40 -6.27
C MET A 445 -10.61 -4.08 -5.73
N LEU A 446 -11.32 -3.17 -6.40
CA LEU A 446 -12.68 -2.80 -6.03
C LEU A 446 -13.46 -2.26 -7.23
N LYS A 447 -14.77 -2.39 -7.18
CA LYS A 447 -15.68 -1.71 -8.11
C LYS A 447 -16.01 -0.34 -7.53
N THR A 448 -15.89 0.68 -8.37
CA THR A 448 -16.33 2.04 -8.04
C THR A 448 -17.68 2.32 -8.71
N SER A 449 -18.44 3.27 -8.18
CA SER A 449 -19.77 3.63 -8.70
C SER A 449 -19.80 4.04 -10.18
N ASP A 450 -18.64 4.42 -10.74
CA ASP A 450 -18.45 4.84 -12.13
C ASP A 450 -17.90 3.75 -13.06
N SER A 451 -17.62 2.55 -12.53
CA SER A 451 -17.05 1.46 -13.33
C SER A 451 -17.74 0.13 -13.06
N ASN A 452 -18.03 -0.59 -14.14
CA ASN A 452 -18.54 -1.97 -14.06
C ASN A 452 -17.42 -3.02 -13.85
N SER A 453 -16.17 -2.64 -14.08
CA SER A 453 -14.99 -3.49 -13.86
C SER A 453 -14.29 -3.14 -12.55
N SER A 454 -13.66 -4.13 -11.94
CA SER A 454 -12.81 -3.91 -10.78
C SER A 454 -11.54 -3.16 -11.18
N ARG A 455 -11.12 -2.19 -10.36
CA ARG A 455 -9.87 -1.42 -10.53
C ARG A 455 -9.04 -1.47 -9.28
N LEU A 456 -7.74 -1.33 -9.43
CA LEU A 456 -6.82 -1.17 -8.30
C LEU A 456 -7.05 0.20 -7.66
N GLY A 457 -7.46 0.20 -6.41
CA GLY A 457 -7.72 1.40 -5.63
C GLY A 457 -7.00 1.38 -4.29
N LEU A 458 -6.61 2.56 -3.84
CA LEU A 458 -6.06 2.83 -2.52
C LEU A 458 -7.23 3.20 -1.60
N VAL A 459 -7.35 2.52 -0.46
CA VAL A 459 -8.48 2.65 0.46
C VAL A 459 -8.03 3.11 1.84
N LEU A 460 -8.80 3.99 2.45
CA LEU A 460 -8.62 4.42 3.83
C LEU A 460 -9.97 4.67 4.51
N PRO A 461 -10.31 3.96 5.60
CA PRO A 461 -11.53 4.20 6.35
C PRO A 461 -11.36 5.32 7.38
N TYR A 462 -12.43 6.09 7.60
CA TYR A 462 -12.55 7.13 8.63
C TYR A 462 -13.57 6.77 9.69
N THR A 463 -13.30 7.24 10.91
CA THR A 463 -14.23 7.22 12.04
C THR A 463 -14.50 8.65 12.49
N PRO A 464 -15.68 8.98 13.05
CA PRO A 464 -15.86 10.26 13.72
C PRO A 464 -14.87 10.40 14.88
N TYR A 465 -14.39 11.62 15.13
CA TYR A 465 -13.42 11.90 16.18
C TYR A 465 -13.80 11.28 17.53
N GLY A 466 -12.91 10.48 18.08
CA GLY A 466 -13.13 9.79 19.35
C GLY A 466 -14.16 8.65 19.31
N LYS A 467 -14.59 8.20 18.12
CA LYS A 467 -15.49 7.05 17.93
C LYS A 467 -14.75 5.92 17.22
N GLN A 468 -15.39 4.75 17.15
CA GLN A 468 -14.78 3.55 16.57
C GLN A 468 -15.54 3.02 15.33
N ASN A 469 -16.79 3.45 15.13
CA ASN A 469 -17.59 3.05 13.96
C ASN A 469 -17.05 3.72 12.69
N ILE A 470 -17.03 3.01 11.58
CA ILE A 470 -16.68 3.61 10.29
C ILE A 470 -17.79 4.58 9.87
N LYS A 471 -17.40 5.82 9.55
CA LYS A 471 -18.27 6.85 9.02
C LYS A 471 -18.18 6.97 7.51
N ALA A 472 -16.96 6.83 6.98
CA ALA A 472 -16.69 6.98 5.56
C ALA A 472 -15.44 6.18 5.18
N TYR A 473 -15.24 5.99 3.87
CA TYR A 473 -13.96 5.55 3.33
C TYR A 473 -13.62 6.32 2.06
N LEU A 474 -12.35 6.64 1.93
CA LEU A 474 -11.78 7.29 0.76
C LEU A 474 -11.24 6.24 -0.20
N VAL A 475 -11.45 6.43 -1.50
CA VAL A 475 -10.92 5.57 -2.55
C VAL A 475 -10.16 6.41 -3.56
N GLY A 476 -8.88 6.11 -3.75
CA GLY A 476 -8.06 6.70 -4.81
C GLY A 476 -7.73 5.65 -5.87
N SER A 477 -8.08 5.87 -7.12
CA SER A 477 -7.83 4.95 -8.24
C SER A 477 -7.37 5.71 -9.48
N CYS A 478 -6.95 4.99 -10.51
CA CYS A 478 -6.72 5.57 -11.83
C CYS A 478 -7.85 5.15 -12.78
N ASP A 479 -8.31 6.09 -13.64
CA ASP A 479 -9.27 5.79 -14.70
C ASP A 479 -8.59 5.07 -15.88
N GLU A 480 -9.35 4.73 -16.91
CA GLU A 480 -8.86 4.06 -18.12
C GLU A 480 -7.81 4.88 -18.91
N ASN A 481 -7.76 6.19 -18.67
CA ASN A 481 -6.78 7.08 -19.29
C ASN A 481 -5.56 7.32 -18.38
N GLY A 482 -5.48 6.65 -17.22
CA GLY A 482 -4.41 6.83 -16.24
C GLY A 482 -4.52 8.12 -15.41
N ASN A 483 -5.68 8.80 -15.40
CA ASN A 483 -5.88 9.97 -14.55
C ASN A 483 -6.26 9.54 -13.13
N ASN A 484 -5.78 10.27 -12.16
CA ASN A 484 -6.13 10.07 -10.77
C ASN A 484 -7.60 10.42 -10.51
N VAL A 485 -8.34 9.49 -9.93
CA VAL A 485 -9.74 9.65 -9.51
C VAL A 485 -9.82 9.42 -8.00
N LEU A 486 -10.42 10.35 -7.30
CA LEU A 486 -10.63 10.28 -5.86
C LEU A 486 -12.14 10.28 -5.57
N LYS A 487 -12.62 9.35 -4.75
CA LYS A 487 -14.03 9.22 -4.36
C LYS A 487 -14.15 9.07 -2.86
N LEU A 488 -15.17 9.71 -2.30
CA LEU A 488 -15.52 9.59 -0.88
C LEU A 488 -16.88 8.88 -0.77
N TYR A 489 -16.90 7.78 -0.04
CA TYR A 489 -18.11 7.03 0.27
C TYR A 489 -18.47 7.31 1.73
N ASN A 490 -19.63 7.91 1.98
CA ASN A 490 -20.08 8.34 3.29
C ASN A 490 -21.33 7.54 3.71
N TYR A 491 -21.27 6.90 4.87
CA TYR A 491 -22.41 6.16 5.40
C TYR A 491 -23.47 7.09 5.98
N THR A 492 -24.75 6.75 5.76
CA THR A 492 -25.87 7.47 6.35
C THR A 492 -25.80 7.50 7.88
N GLU A 493 -26.41 8.51 8.51
CA GLU A 493 -26.36 8.71 9.97
C GLU A 493 -26.98 7.55 10.78
N ASP A 494 -27.92 6.81 10.17
CA ASP A 494 -28.55 5.64 10.76
C ASP A 494 -27.74 4.34 10.58
N SER A 495 -26.63 4.37 9.84
CA SER A 495 -25.74 3.24 9.65
C SER A 495 -24.83 3.04 10.86
N ASN A 496 -24.64 1.79 11.25
CA ASN A 496 -23.76 1.42 12.38
C ASN A 496 -22.68 0.44 11.88
N VAL A 497 -21.78 0.97 11.05
CA VAL A 497 -20.74 0.16 10.42
C VAL A 497 -19.64 -0.16 11.41
N LEU A 498 -19.32 -1.44 11.53
CA LEU A 498 -18.32 -1.95 12.46
C LEU A 498 -16.93 -1.36 12.14
N GLY A 499 -16.27 -0.76 13.13
CA GLY A 499 -14.89 -0.32 12.96
C GLY A 499 -13.87 -1.41 13.30
N PRO A 500 -12.62 -1.28 12.84
CA PRO A 500 -11.60 -2.30 13.03
C PRO A 500 -11.31 -2.66 14.49
N MET A 501 -11.27 -1.67 15.39
CA MET A 501 -11.10 -1.91 16.84
C MET A 501 -12.29 -2.65 17.46
N GLN A 502 -13.50 -2.45 16.92
CA GLN A 502 -14.69 -3.17 17.37
C GLN A 502 -14.64 -4.62 16.85
N LEU A 503 -14.14 -4.84 15.63
CA LEU A 503 -13.88 -6.18 15.12
C LEU A 503 -12.88 -6.93 16.00
N ASP A 504 -11.75 -6.32 16.36
CA ASP A 504 -10.77 -6.90 17.29
C ASP A 504 -11.43 -7.33 18.61
N THR A 505 -12.35 -6.53 19.13
CA THR A 505 -13.10 -6.86 20.33
C THR A 505 -14.02 -8.06 20.12
N GLN A 506 -14.74 -8.10 18.99
CA GLN A 506 -15.61 -9.22 18.62
C GLN A 506 -14.82 -10.52 18.45
N LEU A 507 -13.67 -10.49 17.79
CA LEU A 507 -12.79 -11.64 17.62
C LEU A 507 -12.26 -12.18 18.95
N SER A 508 -11.93 -11.28 19.88
CA SER A 508 -11.46 -11.64 21.24
C SER A 508 -12.56 -12.28 22.10
N GLN A 509 -13.83 -11.97 21.81
CA GLN A 509 -14.98 -12.54 22.50
C GLN A 509 -15.47 -13.85 21.88
N ASP A 510 -15.14 -14.15 20.63
CA ASP A 510 -15.42 -15.46 20.01
C ASP A 510 -14.43 -16.50 20.55
N GLU A 511 -14.91 -17.42 21.40
CA GLU A 511 -14.07 -18.40 22.10
C GLU A 511 -13.28 -19.31 21.12
N ARG A 512 -13.86 -19.66 20.00
CA ARG A 512 -13.21 -20.50 18.98
C ARG A 512 -12.07 -19.77 18.31
N ILE A 513 -12.32 -18.55 17.81
CA ILE A 513 -11.33 -17.73 17.09
C ILE A 513 -10.22 -17.30 18.05
N SER A 514 -10.59 -16.84 19.25
CA SER A 514 -9.63 -16.43 20.27
C SER A 514 -8.67 -17.57 20.63
N LYS A 515 -9.15 -18.79 20.84
CA LYS A 515 -8.30 -19.96 21.11
C LYS A 515 -7.35 -20.30 19.95
N GLU A 516 -7.81 -20.20 18.71
CA GLU A 516 -6.96 -20.45 17.54
C GLU A 516 -5.83 -19.41 17.45
N ILE A 517 -6.15 -18.13 17.62
CA ILE A 517 -5.15 -17.05 17.60
C ILE A 517 -4.18 -17.19 18.79
N ASP A 518 -4.68 -17.48 19.99
CA ASP A 518 -3.86 -17.64 21.18
C ASP A 518 -2.88 -18.83 21.06
N SER A 519 -3.27 -19.89 20.35
CA SER A 519 -2.41 -21.04 20.08
C SER A 519 -1.16 -20.70 19.26
N LEU A 520 -1.19 -19.60 18.52
CA LEU A 520 -0.05 -19.09 17.74
C LEU A 520 0.96 -18.31 18.62
N ASN A 521 0.58 -17.87 19.83
CA ASN A 521 1.43 -17.13 20.76
C ASN A 521 2.40 -18.08 21.49
N VAL A 522 3.35 -18.65 20.76
CA VAL A 522 4.39 -19.52 21.33
C VAL A 522 5.58 -18.66 21.79
N THR A 523 6.25 -19.10 22.87
CA THR A 523 7.46 -18.40 23.36
C THR A 523 8.51 -18.32 22.25
N GLY A 524 9.05 -17.13 22.02
CA GLY A 524 10.03 -16.89 20.96
C GLY A 524 9.42 -16.56 19.60
N THR A 525 8.10 -16.42 19.50
CA THR A 525 7.41 -15.96 18.28
C THR A 525 6.80 -14.58 18.46
N LYS A 526 6.68 -13.86 17.35
CA LYS A 526 5.94 -12.61 17.22
C LYS A 526 4.79 -12.84 16.25
N ILE A 527 3.59 -12.47 16.66
CA ILE A 527 2.43 -12.42 15.78
C ILE A 527 2.28 -10.99 15.27
N SER A 528 2.12 -10.87 13.97
CA SER A 528 1.72 -9.62 13.32
C SER A 528 0.45 -9.84 12.53
N LYS A 529 -0.45 -8.87 12.55
CA LYS A 529 -1.68 -8.86 11.80
C LYS A 529 -1.89 -7.50 11.17
N ASP A 530 -2.53 -7.50 10.05
CA ASP A 530 -2.93 -6.31 9.31
C ASP A 530 -4.41 -6.45 8.97
N ILE A 531 -5.07 -5.36 8.65
CA ILE A 531 -6.47 -5.40 8.30
C ILE A 531 -6.72 -4.76 6.95
N ILE A 532 -7.43 -5.48 6.09
CA ILE A 532 -7.88 -5.03 4.79
C ILE A 532 -9.40 -4.97 4.82
N ILE A 533 -9.97 -3.82 4.53
CA ILE A 533 -11.41 -3.59 4.51
C ILE A 533 -11.81 -3.36 3.06
N VAL A 534 -12.56 -4.29 2.50
CA VAL A 534 -12.95 -4.25 1.09
C VAL A 534 -14.42 -3.88 1.00
N PRO A 535 -14.76 -2.74 0.38
CA PRO A 535 -16.12 -2.42 0.05
C PRO A 535 -16.67 -3.40 -0.99
N ILE A 536 -17.79 -4.04 -0.67
CA ILE A 536 -18.50 -4.94 -1.57
C ILE A 536 -19.96 -4.48 -1.61
N ASP A 537 -20.36 -3.90 -2.74
CA ASP A 537 -21.65 -3.21 -2.88
C ASP A 537 -21.82 -2.18 -1.73
N ASN A 538 -22.87 -2.30 -0.93
CA ASN A 538 -23.12 -1.40 0.22
C ASN A 538 -22.67 -1.97 1.57
N THR A 539 -21.82 -2.99 1.58
CA THR A 539 -21.31 -3.62 2.81
C THR A 539 -19.78 -3.65 2.84
N LEU A 540 -19.22 -4.03 3.97
CA LEU A 540 -17.77 -4.21 4.12
C LEU A 540 -17.41 -5.67 4.39
N LEU A 541 -16.40 -6.15 3.69
CA LEU A 541 -15.71 -7.39 3.99
C LEU A 541 -14.38 -7.06 4.66
N TYR A 542 -14.18 -7.54 5.87
CA TYR A 542 -12.93 -7.41 6.63
C TYR A 542 -12.10 -8.66 6.44
N VAL A 543 -10.83 -8.49 6.12
CA VAL A 543 -9.86 -9.58 5.96
C VAL A 543 -8.65 -9.27 6.81
N GLU A 544 -8.31 -10.15 7.75
CA GLU A 544 -7.18 -10.01 8.65
C GLU A 544 -6.23 -11.20 8.50
N PRO A 545 -5.17 -11.09 7.70
CA PRO A 545 -4.12 -12.09 7.63
C PRO A 545 -3.25 -12.06 8.89
N ILE A 546 -2.97 -13.22 9.48
CA ILE A 546 -2.21 -13.40 10.72
C ILE A 546 -0.91 -14.11 10.41
N TYR A 547 0.19 -13.40 10.59
CA TYR A 547 1.55 -13.89 10.37
C TYR A 547 2.26 -14.21 11.69
N GLN A 548 3.05 -15.26 11.66
CA GLN A 548 3.94 -15.65 12.76
C GLN A 548 5.39 -15.62 12.29
N GLN A 549 6.26 -15.07 13.13
CA GLN A 549 7.70 -14.99 12.89
C GLN A 549 8.45 -15.36 14.17
N TYR A 550 9.53 -16.16 14.08
CA TYR A 550 10.42 -16.43 15.21
C TYR A 550 11.35 -15.24 15.46
N VAL A 551 11.37 -14.71 16.70
CA VAL A 551 12.14 -13.49 17.03
C VAL A 551 13.59 -13.76 17.44
N ASN A 552 13.90 -15.01 17.76
CA ASN A 552 15.24 -15.41 18.23
C ASN A 552 16.17 -15.86 17.09
N GLU A 553 15.68 -15.89 15.87
CA GLU A 553 16.43 -16.25 14.67
C GLU A 553 16.59 -15.03 13.78
N THR A 554 17.82 -14.67 13.45
CA THR A 554 18.16 -13.48 12.65
C THR A 554 17.54 -13.51 11.24
N ASP A 555 17.29 -14.71 10.71
CA ASP A 555 16.82 -14.94 9.36
C ASP A 555 15.40 -15.53 9.32
N SER A 556 14.63 -15.37 10.39
CA SER A 556 13.25 -15.87 10.44
C SER A 556 12.33 -15.07 9.51
N LEU A 557 11.63 -15.78 8.66
CA LEU A 557 10.68 -15.22 7.71
C LEU A 557 9.25 -15.20 8.28
N PRO A 558 8.43 -14.20 7.94
CA PRO A 558 7.03 -14.18 8.31
C PRO A 558 6.26 -15.26 7.53
N VAL A 559 5.51 -16.09 8.25
CA VAL A 559 4.70 -17.18 7.68
C VAL A 559 3.24 -16.91 7.98
N LEU A 560 2.38 -16.91 6.97
CA LEU A 560 0.92 -16.84 7.14
C LEU A 560 0.43 -18.11 7.86
N LYS A 561 -0.27 -17.93 8.98
CA LYS A 561 -0.80 -19.03 9.78
C LYS A 561 -2.31 -19.11 9.72
N LYS A 562 -2.98 -17.99 9.74
CA LYS A 562 -4.43 -17.89 9.72
C LYS A 562 -4.87 -16.66 8.95
N VAL A 563 -6.10 -16.72 8.43
CA VAL A 563 -6.81 -15.57 7.91
C VAL A 563 -8.17 -15.50 8.61
N VAL A 564 -8.50 -14.36 9.16
CA VAL A 564 -9.85 -14.08 9.65
C VAL A 564 -10.60 -13.28 8.60
N VAL A 565 -11.85 -13.61 8.37
CA VAL A 565 -12.78 -12.84 7.54
C VAL A 565 -14.02 -12.50 8.35
N ALA A 566 -14.54 -11.28 8.16
CA ALA A 566 -15.76 -10.85 8.84
C ALA A 566 -16.61 -9.96 7.94
N SER A 567 -17.93 -9.99 8.17
CA SER A 567 -18.88 -9.03 7.59
C SER A 567 -20.08 -8.89 8.51
N GLY A 568 -20.37 -7.66 8.91
CA GLY A 568 -21.38 -7.38 9.93
C GLY A 568 -21.10 -8.13 11.22
N THR A 569 -22.03 -8.99 11.66
CA THR A 569 -21.90 -9.77 12.90
C THR A 569 -21.27 -11.16 12.69
N LYS A 570 -20.98 -11.56 11.44
CA LYS A 570 -20.44 -12.89 11.13
C LYS A 570 -18.93 -12.84 11.00
N VAL A 571 -18.27 -13.80 11.63
CA VAL A 571 -16.81 -13.95 11.61
C VAL A 571 -16.46 -15.41 11.31
N ALA A 572 -15.36 -15.60 10.58
CA ALA A 572 -14.81 -16.93 10.31
C ALA A 572 -13.29 -16.89 10.25
N ILE A 573 -12.66 -18.01 10.52
CA ILE A 573 -11.20 -18.19 10.48
C ILE A 573 -10.86 -19.42 9.63
N GLY A 574 -9.71 -19.39 8.98
CA GLY A 574 -9.16 -20.49 8.21
C GLY A 574 -7.63 -20.40 8.09
N ASP A 575 -6.98 -21.46 7.62
CA ASP A 575 -5.54 -21.46 7.36
C ASP A 575 -5.17 -20.65 6.10
N THR A 576 -6.13 -20.46 5.22
CA THR A 576 -6.01 -19.67 4.00
C THR A 576 -7.21 -18.71 3.87
N PHE A 577 -7.08 -17.69 3.06
CA PHE A 577 -8.19 -16.78 2.75
C PHE A 577 -9.39 -17.54 2.16
N THR A 578 -9.16 -18.44 1.20
CA THR A 578 -10.22 -19.25 0.58
C THR A 578 -10.96 -20.09 1.62
N GLN A 579 -10.25 -20.72 2.55
CA GLN A 579 -10.87 -21.50 3.62
C GLN A 579 -11.67 -20.63 4.59
N ALA A 580 -11.12 -19.48 5.01
CA ALA A 580 -11.81 -18.53 5.88
C ALA A 580 -13.10 -18.02 5.24
N LEU A 581 -13.04 -17.64 3.95
CA LEU A 581 -14.20 -17.19 3.20
C LEU A 581 -15.24 -18.30 3.00
N THR A 582 -14.78 -19.54 2.71
CA THR A 582 -15.64 -20.72 2.64
C THR A 582 -16.37 -20.96 3.97
N ASN A 583 -15.66 -20.85 5.08
CA ASN A 583 -16.24 -20.97 6.42
C ASN A 583 -17.26 -19.84 6.71
N LEU A 584 -17.01 -18.62 6.25
CA LEU A 584 -17.97 -17.51 6.35
C LEU A 584 -19.22 -17.82 5.53
N VAL A 585 -19.06 -18.20 4.26
CA VAL A 585 -20.16 -18.47 3.33
C VAL A 585 -21.03 -19.64 3.80
N SER A 586 -20.43 -20.67 4.40
CA SER A 586 -21.18 -21.81 4.94
C SER A 586 -22.19 -21.41 6.02
N GLN A 587 -21.97 -20.28 6.72
CA GLN A 587 -22.92 -19.77 7.70
C GLN A 587 -24.20 -19.19 7.08
N TYR A 588 -24.21 -18.93 5.75
CA TYR A 588 -25.40 -18.48 5.01
C TYR A 588 -26.17 -19.62 4.38
N ALA A 589 -25.55 -20.81 4.25
CA ALA A 589 -26.19 -21.95 3.61
C ALA A 589 -27.38 -22.43 4.44
N VAL A 590 -28.52 -22.65 3.79
CA VAL A 590 -29.72 -23.23 4.38
C VAL A 590 -29.40 -24.67 4.77
N ASN A 591 -30.01 -25.19 5.85
CA ASN A 591 -29.87 -26.60 6.25
C ASN A 591 -30.19 -27.53 5.07
N ILE A 592 -29.19 -28.32 4.68
CA ILE A 592 -29.33 -29.30 3.61
C ILE A 592 -29.72 -30.62 4.27
N GLU A 593 -30.84 -31.21 3.87
CA GLU A 593 -31.19 -32.58 4.28
C GLU A 593 -30.15 -33.54 3.72
N VAL A 594 -29.38 -34.12 4.61
CA VAL A 594 -28.49 -35.22 4.32
C VAL A 594 -29.25 -36.50 4.68
N GLY A 595 -29.33 -37.46 3.76
CA GLY A 595 -30.00 -38.74 4.04
C GLY A 595 -29.42 -39.39 5.31
N ASN A 596 -30.28 -39.86 6.19
CA ASN A 596 -29.90 -40.57 7.40
C ASN A 596 -29.36 -41.96 7.04
N SER A 597 -28.06 -42.07 6.78
CA SER A 597 -27.37 -43.36 6.66
C SER A 597 -26.60 -43.62 7.95
N ASP A 598 -26.77 -44.84 8.48
CA ASP A 598 -26.03 -45.35 9.64
C ASP A 598 -24.90 -46.29 9.20
N ASN A 599 -24.69 -46.43 7.89
CA ASN A 599 -23.63 -47.26 7.32
C ASN A 599 -22.36 -46.39 7.09
N ILE A 600 -21.28 -46.77 7.77
CA ILE A 600 -19.99 -46.06 7.69
C ILE A 600 -19.45 -46.00 6.25
N ASP A 601 -19.50 -47.12 5.50
CA ASP A 601 -18.98 -47.17 4.13
C ASP A 601 -19.77 -46.25 3.19
N GLU A 602 -21.09 -46.17 3.38
CA GLU A 602 -21.95 -45.27 2.63
C GLU A 602 -21.67 -43.79 3.00
N LEU A 603 -21.53 -43.49 4.30
CA LEU A 603 -21.17 -42.14 4.77
C LEU A 603 -19.80 -41.69 4.23
N VAL A 604 -18.80 -42.58 4.26
CA VAL A 604 -17.47 -42.26 3.67
C VAL A 604 -17.59 -42.02 2.18
N SER A 605 -18.38 -42.81 1.44
CA SER A 605 -18.61 -42.58 0.00
C SER A 605 -19.29 -41.23 -0.27
N LEU A 606 -20.27 -40.83 0.54
CA LEU A 606 -20.96 -39.56 0.46
C LEU A 606 -20.03 -38.39 0.81
N ILE A 607 -19.16 -38.53 1.81
CA ILE A 607 -18.13 -37.54 2.19
C ILE A 607 -17.14 -37.33 1.05
N ILE A 608 -16.64 -38.39 0.41
CA ILE A 608 -15.74 -38.28 -0.75
C ILE A 608 -16.42 -37.56 -1.89
N LYS A 609 -17.69 -37.86 -2.18
CA LYS A 609 -18.46 -37.18 -3.22
C LYS A 609 -18.69 -35.71 -2.90
N ALA A 610 -19.06 -35.37 -1.67
CA ALA A 610 -19.25 -33.99 -1.22
C ALA A 610 -17.94 -33.19 -1.29
N ASN A 611 -16.81 -33.79 -0.91
CA ASN A 611 -15.50 -33.18 -1.01
C ASN A 611 -15.08 -32.92 -2.48
N ASN A 612 -15.38 -33.83 -3.40
CA ASN A 612 -15.11 -33.63 -4.82
C ASN A 612 -15.99 -32.51 -5.41
N ASN A 613 -17.26 -32.45 -5.00
CA ASN A 613 -18.14 -31.34 -5.40
C ASN A 613 -17.60 -29.99 -4.89
N LEU A 614 -17.17 -29.91 -3.63
CA LEU A 614 -16.57 -28.72 -3.04
C LEU A 614 -15.30 -28.28 -3.81
N LYS A 615 -14.44 -29.22 -4.20
CA LYS A 615 -13.28 -28.91 -5.05
C LYS A 615 -13.69 -28.28 -6.39
N THR A 616 -14.73 -28.84 -7.03
CA THR A 616 -15.22 -28.35 -8.32
C THR A 616 -15.81 -26.95 -8.18
N SER A 617 -16.66 -26.72 -7.18
CA SER A 617 -17.26 -25.41 -6.93
C SER A 617 -16.20 -24.36 -6.54
N THR A 618 -15.17 -24.75 -5.80
CA THR A 618 -14.02 -23.88 -5.47
C THR A 618 -13.23 -23.48 -6.72
N GLN A 619 -12.98 -24.43 -7.63
CA GLN A 619 -12.29 -24.14 -8.90
C GLN A 619 -13.09 -23.22 -9.82
N SER A 620 -14.42 -23.31 -9.79
CA SER A 620 -15.30 -22.43 -10.56
C SER A 620 -15.60 -21.09 -9.89
N SER A 621 -15.14 -20.87 -8.65
CA SER A 621 -15.45 -19.71 -7.81
C SER A 621 -16.95 -19.46 -7.62
N ASP A 622 -17.75 -20.55 -7.64
CA ASP A 622 -19.19 -20.52 -7.37
C ASP A 622 -19.43 -20.51 -5.85
N TRP A 623 -19.39 -19.34 -5.26
CA TRP A 623 -19.48 -19.14 -3.81
C TRP A 623 -20.80 -19.63 -3.21
N GLU A 624 -21.91 -19.58 -3.96
CA GLU A 624 -23.17 -20.12 -3.52
C GLU A 624 -23.11 -21.66 -3.39
N GLN A 625 -22.56 -22.31 -4.41
CA GLN A 625 -22.39 -23.75 -4.41
C GLN A 625 -21.32 -24.20 -3.38
N ILE A 626 -20.25 -23.43 -3.21
CA ILE A 626 -19.22 -23.65 -2.18
C ILE A 626 -19.87 -23.70 -0.79
N GLY A 627 -20.73 -22.72 -0.47
CA GLY A 627 -21.43 -22.71 0.82
C GLY A 627 -22.29 -23.95 1.05
N LYS A 628 -23.04 -24.36 0.03
CA LYS A 628 -23.88 -25.57 0.07
C LYS A 628 -23.05 -26.84 0.22
N ASP A 629 -21.99 -26.98 -0.57
CA ASP A 629 -21.11 -28.16 -0.57
C ASP A 629 -20.35 -28.28 0.74
N THR A 630 -19.86 -27.17 1.30
CA THR A 630 -19.20 -27.12 2.61
C THR A 630 -20.15 -27.56 3.72
N LYS A 631 -21.36 -27.02 3.75
CA LYS A 631 -22.35 -27.37 4.75
C LYS A 631 -22.73 -28.84 4.67
N LYS A 632 -22.90 -29.35 3.44
CA LYS A 632 -23.20 -30.78 3.20
C LYS A 632 -22.08 -31.70 3.68
N LEU A 633 -20.83 -31.32 3.38
CA LEU A 633 -19.64 -32.06 3.80
C LEU A 633 -19.57 -32.12 5.34
N GLN A 634 -19.75 -30.99 6.00
CA GLN A 634 -19.72 -30.91 7.47
C GLN A 634 -20.81 -31.78 8.11
N THR A 635 -22.06 -31.68 7.61
CA THR A 635 -23.18 -32.51 8.14
C THR A 635 -22.93 -34.02 7.98
N LEU A 636 -22.27 -34.43 6.90
CA LEU A 636 -21.89 -35.83 6.71
C LEU A 636 -20.78 -36.29 7.67
N ILE A 637 -19.83 -35.42 7.94
CA ILE A 637 -18.74 -35.67 8.91
C ILE A 637 -19.33 -35.80 10.32
N ASP A 638 -20.18 -34.84 10.73
CA ASP A 638 -20.83 -34.87 12.05
C ASP A 638 -21.64 -36.19 12.24
N ARG A 639 -22.36 -36.62 11.18
CA ARG A 639 -23.11 -37.90 11.24
C ARG A 639 -22.19 -39.10 11.35
N LEU A 640 -21.06 -39.13 10.66
CA LEU A 640 -20.07 -40.19 10.76
C LEU A 640 -19.49 -40.30 12.18
N GLU A 641 -19.21 -39.15 12.81
CA GLU A 641 -18.73 -39.11 14.21
C GLU A 641 -19.77 -39.64 15.18
N GLU A 642 -21.07 -39.30 15.02
CA GLU A 642 -22.17 -39.84 15.82
C GLU A 642 -22.25 -41.35 15.67
N VAL A 643 -22.31 -41.89 14.44
CA VAL A 643 -22.43 -43.33 14.17
C VAL A 643 -21.21 -44.08 14.74
N LYS A 644 -20.01 -43.49 14.61
CA LYS A 644 -18.80 -44.10 15.19
C LYS A 644 -18.89 -44.17 16.74
N ALA A 645 -19.30 -43.08 17.38
CA ALA A 645 -19.46 -43.05 18.84
C ALA A 645 -20.51 -44.07 19.35
N GLU A 646 -21.60 -44.26 18.57
CA GLU A 646 -22.60 -45.30 18.89
C GLU A 646 -22.06 -46.72 18.76
N LEU A 647 -21.21 -46.99 17.77
CA LEU A 647 -20.56 -48.27 17.58
C LEU A 647 -19.54 -48.56 18.68
N ASP A 648 -18.68 -47.62 18.99
CA ASP A 648 -17.67 -47.71 20.05
C ASP A 648 -18.37 -48.02 21.42
N LYS A 649 -19.52 -47.40 21.66
CA LYS A 649 -20.32 -47.65 22.86
C LYS A 649 -20.91 -49.06 22.88
N LYS A 650 -21.45 -49.56 21.76
CA LYS A 650 -21.96 -50.93 21.65
C LYS A 650 -20.85 -51.95 21.83
N GLU A 651 -19.67 -51.74 21.27
CA GLU A 651 -18.52 -52.64 21.47
C GLU A 651 -18.08 -52.68 22.93
N GLN A 652 -18.09 -51.56 23.64
CA GLN A 652 -17.80 -51.51 25.08
C GLN A 652 -18.84 -52.28 25.89
N GLU A 653 -20.14 -52.09 25.62
CA GLU A 653 -21.23 -52.82 26.29
C GLU A 653 -21.14 -54.31 26.02
N GLU A 654 -20.70 -54.73 24.83
CA GLU A 654 -20.54 -56.13 24.47
C GLU A 654 -19.32 -56.78 25.17
N GLN A 655 -18.21 -56.04 25.27
CA GLN A 655 -17.02 -56.45 26.03
C GLN A 655 -17.30 -56.58 27.54
N GLU A 656 -18.07 -55.63 28.10
CA GLU A 656 -18.50 -55.70 29.50
C GLU A 656 -19.36 -56.99 29.76
N LYS A 657 -20.35 -57.28 28.89
CA LYS A 657 -21.16 -58.50 28.98
C LYS A 657 -20.33 -59.74 28.84
N ILE A 658 -19.34 -59.77 27.94
CA ILE A 658 -18.45 -60.95 27.82
C ILE A 658 -17.60 -61.05 29.07
N SER A 659 -17.12 -60.00 29.67
CA SER A 659 -16.37 -60.01 30.93
C SER A 659 -17.23 -60.48 32.12
N GLU A 660 -18.49 -60.00 32.20
CA GLU A 660 -19.44 -60.50 33.23
C GLU A 660 -19.73 -62.01 33.08
N ASN A 661 -20.01 -62.49 31.86
CA ASN A 661 -20.23 -63.92 31.60
C ASN A 661 -18.99 -64.75 31.92
N ILE A 662 -17.79 -64.32 31.63
CA ILE A 662 -16.54 -65.00 31.99
C ILE A 662 -16.40 -65.07 33.53
N ASN A 663 -16.71 -64.03 34.25
CA ASN A 663 -16.67 -63.96 35.70
C ASN A 663 -17.74 -64.87 36.33
N GLU A 664 -18.94 -64.94 35.75
CA GLU A 664 -19.97 -65.92 36.20
C GLU A 664 -19.53 -67.40 35.99
N ILE A 665 -18.87 -67.67 34.85
CA ILE A 665 -18.32 -69.00 34.57
C ILE A 665 -17.21 -69.38 35.58
N ILE A 666 -16.30 -68.44 35.83
CA ILE A 666 -15.22 -68.68 36.82
C ILE A 666 -15.78 -68.92 38.22
N ASN A 667 -16.76 -68.09 38.64
CA ASN A 667 -17.41 -68.26 39.95
C ASN A 667 -18.30 -69.52 40.04
N SER A 668 -18.66 -70.13 38.93
CA SER A 668 -19.43 -71.40 38.92
C SER A 668 -18.55 -72.68 38.94
N VAL A 669 -17.22 -72.52 38.79
CA VAL A 669 -16.25 -73.63 38.79
C VAL A 669 -15.47 -73.69 40.10
N GLU A 670 -15.58 -72.72 41.00
CA GLU A 670 -15.15 -72.79 42.39
C GLU A 670 -16.29 -73.33 43.26
#